data_28216f631ea8578dac44ac60a04323d1
#
_entry.id   28216f631ea8578dac44ac60a04323d1
#
_cell.length_a   1.000
_cell.length_b   1.000
_cell.length_c   1.000
_cell.angle_alpha   90.00
_cell.angle_beta   90.00
_cell.angle_gamma   90.00
#
_symmetry.space_group_name_H-M   'P 1'
#
loop_
_entity.id
_entity.type
_entity.pdbx_description
1 polymer ?
#
loop_
_entity_poly.entity_id
_entity_poly.type
_entity_poly.pdbx_seq_one_letter_code
_entity_poly.pdbx_strand_id
1 'polypeptide(L)'
;LTVSLSPALLAVAVGAALLAPFAAIAQESRESQDAAARIRQLDTVQVQGSLLGRSTVQDVQHYAGSRQVIDNAQLRNGANRSLDDALQRVPGIKVFDETGTGALPQIMLRGLYESRSGRVQVLEDGIPLALAPYGQTSLSLFPVGLNQVDRIDIVRGGAAVQYGPNNVGGVINLISPDIPTTWTTTLGQKVTAGGAGHYLGDTAISTGGYASDSFGLQLDANWSKGEYWRAHSDTDIKNLRLRAEWWLAPDKLLKASVQRYVADMDMAGALSTADYLRDARQSTRPLDEFTGRTTRASLVYQQEFGDLGPLQDLRLDWSNFSARSNRNFIVGMRQASSETWRPDLPPQLRQSAPRDFKVYGSEPRLSWKMDSGSVSQQWTVGARAISEDIDFLVGNTRLSDGVYTLVRDWRFKDRGAAAYVSDAIGLADGRVTITPGLRYERVDSRYYNLASGTSTRNTTSDVLPGLTLGFQATPQWYLYADGQRSLRAPQVTQIIYGDNLDAELAWNYEAGARYQPNARTRVQFGGYLIDFDQQIQLDNTTRTYRNLGKTRHQGGEVELQWSPAQLRALTLNAGYAYLDARQESGAYDGKQVPYTSRNQLSLGASYQPGRSTVAVSGYYFSRAFSDAANSVQENAIGSVGELPAYWVWNAQLSQVLSERDNGKLSASLAVNNLFDRKYWYRGIDTSPWGRQPAPGRSVTLGLEYRF
;
A
#
# COMPACT_ATOMS: atom_id res chain seq x y z
N LEU A 1 -4.25 43.50 21.99
CA LEU A 1 -3.45 42.26 21.85
C LEU A 1 -4.36 41.10 22.20
N THR A 2 -5.21 40.69 21.23
CA THR A 2 -6.02 39.48 21.32
C THR A 2 -5.21 38.34 20.70
N VAL A 3 -4.66 37.46 21.53
CA VAL A 3 -4.03 36.23 21.14
C VAL A 3 -5.12 35.25 20.74
N SER A 4 -5.33 35.01 19.47
CA SER A 4 -6.19 33.94 18.98
C SER A 4 -5.44 32.61 19.16
N LEU A 5 -5.84 31.81 20.17
CA LEU A 5 -5.40 30.43 20.34
C LEU A 5 -5.84 29.60 19.13
N SER A 6 -4.89 28.93 18.47
CA SER A 6 -5.18 28.09 17.31
C SER A 6 -6.07 26.90 17.69
N PRO A 7 -6.93 26.40 16.80
CA PRO A 7 -7.81 25.24 17.05
C PRO A 7 -7.08 23.98 17.52
N ALA A 8 -5.79 23.86 17.22
CA ALA A 8 -4.94 22.74 17.65
C ALA A 8 -4.70 22.70 19.17
N LEU A 9 -4.61 23.86 19.83
CA LEU A 9 -4.49 23.93 21.29
C LEU A 9 -5.82 23.63 22.00
N LEU A 10 -6.94 23.94 21.36
CA LEU A 10 -8.26 23.58 21.89
C LEU A 10 -8.52 22.08 21.84
N ALA A 11 -8.02 21.38 20.80
CA ALA A 11 -8.15 19.92 20.67
C ALA A 11 -7.39 19.16 21.78
N VAL A 12 -6.24 19.68 22.22
CA VAL A 12 -5.46 19.10 23.33
C VAL A 12 -6.18 19.29 24.65
N ALA A 13 -6.81 20.46 24.86
CA ALA A 13 -7.55 20.75 26.09
C ALA A 13 -8.87 19.96 26.22
N VAL A 14 -9.58 19.72 25.12
CA VAL A 14 -10.80 18.90 25.07
C VAL A 14 -10.49 17.40 25.25
N GLY A 15 -9.36 16.92 24.71
CA GLY A 15 -8.89 15.53 24.91
C GLY A 15 -8.59 15.22 26.38
N ALA A 16 -8.01 16.17 27.11
CA ALA A 16 -7.70 16.00 28.54
C ALA A 16 -8.95 15.98 29.43
N ALA A 17 -10.01 16.71 29.06
CA ALA A 17 -11.26 16.80 29.85
C ALA A 17 -12.17 15.55 29.68
N LEU A 18 -12.05 14.79 28.59
CA LEU A 18 -12.86 13.59 28.38
C LEU A 18 -12.26 12.30 28.99
N LEU A 19 -11.03 12.35 29.49
CA LEU A 19 -10.32 11.18 30.06
C LEU A 19 -10.43 11.07 31.60
N ALA A 20 -11.06 12.02 32.27
CA ALA A 20 -11.15 12.05 33.74
C ALA A 20 -11.97 10.89 34.38
N PRO A 21 -12.98 10.26 33.76
CA PRO A 21 -13.76 9.21 34.44
C PRO A 21 -13.19 7.78 34.26
N PHE A 22 -12.15 7.54 33.43
CA PHE A 22 -11.65 6.18 33.14
C PHE A 22 -10.47 5.74 34.01
N ALA A 23 -9.91 6.61 34.84
CA ALA A 23 -8.77 6.28 35.71
C ALA A 23 -9.12 5.43 36.95
N ALA A 24 -10.40 5.13 37.19
CA ALA A 24 -10.84 4.43 38.38
C ALA A 24 -10.98 2.90 38.28
N ILE A 25 -10.68 2.29 37.13
CA ILE A 25 -10.86 0.83 36.91
C ILE A 25 -9.51 0.06 36.90
N ALA A 26 -8.39 0.73 37.07
CA ALA A 26 -7.05 0.11 36.92
C ALA A 26 -6.48 -0.47 38.22
N GLN A 27 -7.27 -1.07 39.08
CA GLN A 27 -6.75 -1.71 40.29
C GLN A 27 -7.44 -3.06 40.57
N GLU A 28 -7.10 -4.08 39.74
CA GLU A 28 -7.23 -5.46 40.15
C GLU A 28 -6.34 -6.41 39.34
N SER A 29 -5.56 -7.16 40.05
CA SER A 29 -5.04 -8.53 39.96
C SER A 29 -3.79 -8.83 39.13
N ARG A 30 -2.72 -9.13 39.88
CA ARG A 30 -1.52 -9.85 39.41
C ARG A 30 -1.80 -11.29 38.91
N GLU A 31 -2.96 -11.86 39.21
CA GLU A 31 -3.36 -13.19 38.73
C GLU A 31 -3.75 -13.21 37.24
N SER A 32 -4.12 -12.07 36.65
CA SER A 32 -4.46 -11.97 35.22
C SER A 32 -3.21 -12.01 34.30
N GLN A 33 -2.02 -11.71 34.82
CA GLN A 33 -0.80 -11.73 34.02
C GLN A 33 -0.38 -13.16 33.65
N ASP A 34 -0.59 -14.13 34.52
CA ASP A 34 -0.27 -15.55 34.27
C ASP A 34 -1.27 -16.22 33.32
N ALA A 35 -2.56 -15.82 33.37
CA ALA A 35 -3.57 -16.29 32.43
C ALA A 35 -3.34 -15.70 31.01
N ALA A 36 -3.04 -14.40 30.91
CA ALA A 36 -2.70 -13.74 29.65
C ALA A 36 -1.39 -14.29 29.04
N ALA A 37 -0.43 -14.69 29.86
CA ALA A 37 0.79 -15.36 29.43
C ALA A 37 0.50 -16.78 28.91
N ARG A 38 -0.45 -17.52 29.49
CA ARG A 38 -0.89 -18.83 29.03
C ARG A 38 -1.70 -18.78 27.73
N ILE A 39 -2.52 -17.73 27.53
CA ILE A 39 -3.22 -17.49 26.25
C ILE A 39 -2.22 -17.15 25.12
N ARG A 40 -1.04 -16.58 25.45
CA ARG A 40 0.02 -16.27 24.48
C ARG A 40 0.92 -17.48 24.15
N GLN A 41 0.87 -18.54 24.90
CA GLN A 41 1.59 -19.80 24.61
C GLN A 41 0.77 -20.82 23.81
N LEU A 42 -0.09 -20.37 22.92
CA LEU A 42 -0.32 -21.13 21.71
C LEU A 42 1.01 -21.05 20.96
N ASP A 43 1.73 -22.16 20.91
CA ASP A 43 2.96 -22.28 20.15
C ASP A 43 2.75 -21.55 18.84
N THR A 44 3.68 -20.64 18.52
CA THR A 44 3.68 -20.00 17.21
C THR A 44 3.93 -21.12 16.22
N VAL A 45 2.86 -21.75 15.76
CA VAL A 45 2.93 -22.72 14.67
C VAL A 45 3.57 -21.93 13.55
N GLN A 46 4.83 -22.26 13.25
CA GLN A 46 5.55 -21.69 12.13
C GLN A 46 4.82 -22.14 10.87
N VAL A 47 3.79 -21.39 10.50
CA VAL A 47 3.10 -21.59 9.24
C VAL A 47 4.02 -21.01 8.16
N GLN A 48 4.95 -21.82 7.69
CA GLN A 48 5.67 -21.53 6.46
C GLN A 48 4.64 -21.39 5.35
N GLY A 49 4.35 -20.15 4.90
CA GLY A 49 3.49 -19.91 3.77
C GLY A 49 2.20 -19.12 4.01
N SER A 50 1.79 -18.82 5.24
CA SER A 50 0.62 -17.96 5.46
C SER A 50 0.99 -16.49 5.25
N LEU A 51 0.71 -15.99 4.07
CA LEU A 51 0.89 -14.59 3.69
C LEU A 51 -0.17 -13.67 4.32
N LEU A 52 -1.27 -14.21 4.83
CA LEU A 52 -2.31 -13.49 5.58
C LEU A 52 -2.12 -13.63 7.10
N GLY A 53 -1.08 -14.36 7.51
CA GLY A 53 -0.71 -14.54 8.91
C GLY A 53 0.20 -13.42 9.41
N ARG A 54 0.52 -13.49 10.69
CA ARG A 54 1.48 -12.61 11.37
C ARG A 54 2.90 -13.00 10.97
N SER A 55 3.35 -12.57 9.77
CA SER A 55 4.72 -12.80 9.38
C SER A 55 5.66 -11.91 10.15
N THR A 56 6.70 -12.50 10.66
CA THR A 56 7.81 -11.82 11.30
C THR A 56 9.01 -11.72 10.36
N VAL A 57 9.99 -10.91 10.71
CA VAL A 57 11.25 -10.84 9.97
C VAL A 57 11.96 -12.19 9.92
N GLN A 58 11.70 -13.09 10.89
CA GLN A 58 12.26 -14.45 10.94
C GLN A 58 11.58 -15.38 9.93
N ASP A 59 10.27 -15.23 9.71
CA ASP A 59 9.51 -16.05 8.75
C ASP A 59 9.98 -15.81 7.31
N VAL A 60 10.54 -14.64 7.01
CA VAL A 60 11.10 -14.31 5.70
C VAL A 60 12.29 -15.19 5.36
N GLN A 61 13.07 -15.65 6.34
CA GLN A 61 14.31 -16.41 6.09
C GLN A 61 14.06 -17.70 5.29
N HIS A 62 12.96 -18.38 5.53
CA HIS A 62 12.62 -19.66 4.90
C HIS A 62 11.46 -19.55 3.88
N TYR A 63 11.10 -18.33 3.48
CA TYR A 63 10.10 -18.14 2.46
C TYR A 63 10.68 -18.37 1.06
N ALA A 64 10.09 -19.25 0.28
CA ALA A 64 10.53 -19.52 -1.10
C ALA A 64 10.00 -18.48 -2.09
N GLY A 65 10.66 -17.34 -2.19
CA GLY A 65 10.30 -16.20 -3.03
C GLY A 65 10.85 -14.88 -2.48
N SER A 66 10.71 -13.78 -3.20
CA SER A 66 11.15 -12.46 -2.72
C SER A 66 10.14 -11.88 -1.76
N ARG A 67 10.52 -11.83 -0.49
CA ARG A 67 9.69 -11.27 0.58
C ARG A 67 10.51 -10.39 1.50
N GLN A 68 9.92 -9.28 1.95
CA GLN A 68 10.53 -8.34 2.89
C GLN A 68 9.50 -7.90 3.91
N VAL A 69 9.90 -7.76 5.16
CA VAL A 69 9.10 -7.15 6.22
C VAL A 69 9.81 -5.88 6.68
N ILE A 70 9.12 -4.74 6.60
CA ILE A 70 9.50 -3.48 7.25
C ILE A 70 8.86 -3.50 8.63
N ASP A 71 9.66 -3.59 9.67
CA ASP A 71 9.19 -3.66 11.04
C ASP A 71 8.85 -2.29 11.64
N ASN A 72 8.24 -2.29 12.83
CA ASN A 72 7.83 -1.08 13.55
C ASN A 72 9.01 -0.15 13.84
N ALA A 73 10.18 -0.68 14.16
CA ALA A 73 11.36 0.13 14.44
C ALA A 73 11.84 0.87 13.17
N GLN A 74 11.84 0.21 12.03
CA GLN A 74 12.17 0.82 10.74
C GLN A 74 11.12 1.87 10.32
N LEU A 75 9.84 1.62 10.60
CA LEU A 75 8.78 2.59 10.33
C LEU A 75 8.90 3.85 11.20
N ARG A 76 9.15 3.69 12.50
CA ARG A 76 9.26 4.81 13.45
C ARG A 76 10.55 5.61 13.32
N ASN A 77 11.66 4.93 13.04
CA ASN A 77 13.00 5.55 13.04
C ASN A 77 13.46 6.00 11.65
N GLY A 78 12.61 5.86 10.63
CA GLY A 78 12.99 6.09 9.23
C GLY A 78 12.79 7.52 8.72
N ALA A 79 12.45 8.51 9.53
CA ALA A 79 12.00 9.84 9.10
C ALA A 79 10.79 9.78 8.15
N ASN A 80 9.91 8.80 8.34
CA ASN A 80 8.73 8.62 7.51
C ASN A 80 7.61 9.57 7.94
N ARG A 81 7.11 10.39 7.02
CA ARG A 81 5.90 11.18 7.20
C ARG A 81 4.67 10.30 6.97
N SER A 82 4.75 9.44 5.95
CA SER A 82 3.70 8.57 5.45
C SER A 82 4.26 7.17 5.10
N LEU A 83 3.40 6.25 4.73
CA LEU A 83 3.79 4.89 4.35
C LEU A 83 4.57 4.86 3.03
N ASP A 84 4.33 5.78 2.12
CA ASP A 84 5.05 5.90 0.87
C ASP A 84 6.54 6.23 1.08
N ASP A 85 6.89 7.07 2.07
CA ASP A 85 8.29 7.33 2.43
C ASP A 85 9.02 6.04 2.88
N ALA A 86 8.32 5.12 3.57
CA ALA A 86 8.88 3.84 3.95
C ALA A 86 9.06 2.90 2.74
N LEU A 87 8.06 2.85 1.86
CA LEU A 87 8.05 1.99 0.68
C LEU A 87 9.10 2.40 -0.36
N GLN A 88 9.41 3.68 -0.53
CA GLN A 88 10.41 4.15 -1.49
C GLN A 88 11.84 3.63 -1.21
N ARG A 89 12.11 3.12 -0.01
CA ARG A 89 13.41 2.55 0.36
C ARG A 89 13.52 1.06 0.07
N VAL A 90 12.44 0.44 -0.31
CA VAL A 90 12.41 -0.98 -0.71
C VAL A 90 12.90 -1.12 -2.14
N PRO A 91 13.92 -1.95 -2.42
CA PRO A 91 14.37 -2.21 -3.78
C PRO A 91 13.25 -2.71 -4.68
N GLY A 92 13.18 -2.16 -5.90
CA GLY A 92 12.14 -2.48 -6.86
C GLY A 92 10.80 -1.77 -6.65
N ILE A 93 10.65 -0.96 -5.57
CA ILE A 93 9.47 -0.12 -5.36
C ILE A 93 9.78 1.34 -5.67
N LYS A 94 8.89 1.97 -6.43
CA LYS A 94 8.89 3.42 -6.66
C LYS A 94 7.50 3.96 -6.34
N VAL A 95 7.45 5.01 -5.54
CA VAL A 95 6.19 5.63 -5.13
C VAL A 95 6.14 7.08 -5.60
N PHE A 96 4.98 7.48 -6.10
CA PHE A 96 4.63 8.88 -6.32
C PHE A 96 3.45 9.22 -5.43
N ASP A 97 3.34 10.44 -4.98
CA ASP A 97 2.14 10.90 -4.32
C ASP A 97 1.55 12.09 -5.07
N GLU A 98 0.28 11.97 -5.43
CA GLU A 98 -0.44 12.96 -6.21
C GLU A 98 -0.67 14.25 -5.42
N THR A 99 -0.79 14.14 -4.10
CA THR A 99 -1.08 15.26 -3.19
C THR A 99 0.16 15.82 -2.49
N GLY A 100 1.23 15.05 -2.39
CA GLY A 100 2.41 15.35 -1.57
C GLY A 100 2.23 15.04 -0.09
N THR A 101 1.04 14.60 0.35
CA THR A 101 0.72 14.33 1.77
C THR A 101 0.68 12.83 2.11
N GLY A 102 0.81 11.95 1.12
CA GLY A 102 0.69 10.49 1.26
C GLY A 102 -0.74 9.98 1.15
N ALA A 103 -1.70 10.83 0.80
CA ALA A 103 -3.12 10.47 0.77
C ALA A 103 -3.55 9.74 -0.51
N LEU A 104 -2.86 9.97 -1.62
CA LEU A 104 -3.13 9.32 -2.92
C LEU A 104 -1.83 8.70 -3.48
N PRO A 105 -1.27 7.67 -2.82
CA PRO A 105 -0.02 7.07 -3.26
C PRO A 105 -0.20 6.28 -4.54
N GLN A 106 0.75 6.42 -5.45
CA GLN A 106 0.90 5.57 -6.61
C GLN A 106 2.12 4.69 -6.44
N ILE A 107 1.90 3.43 -6.16
CA ILE A 107 2.93 2.44 -5.88
C ILE A 107 3.17 1.61 -7.13
N MET A 108 4.42 1.52 -7.54
CA MET A 108 4.88 0.74 -8.68
C MET A 108 5.92 -0.27 -8.21
N LEU A 109 5.71 -1.55 -8.46
CA LEU A 109 6.66 -2.63 -8.22
C LEU A 109 7.30 -3.08 -9.53
N ARG A 110 8.66 -3.22 -9.55
CA ARG A 110 9.42 -3.74 -10.69
C ARG A 110 9.03 -3.12 -12.03
N GLY A 111 8.69 -1.82 -12.00
CA GLY A 111 8.34 -1.05 -13.20
C GLY A 111 6.93 -1.30 -13.76
N LEU A 112 6.10 -2.07 -13.11
CA LEU A 112 4.72 -2.32 -13.53
C LEU A 112 3.85 -1.11 -13.16
N TYR A 113 3.88 -0.12 -14.05
CA TYR A 113 3.11 1.12 -13.90
C TYR A 113 1.64 0.92 -14.24
N GLU A 114 0.78 1.41 -13.41
CA GLU A 114 -0.64 1.66 -13.67
C GLU A 114 -1.12 2.78 -12.77
N SER A 115 -2.06 3.59 -13.22
CA SER A 115 -2.61 4.70 -12.45
C SER A 115 -3.08 4.24 -11.07
N ARG A 116 -2.63 4.96 -10.03
CA ARG A 116 -2.98 4.73 -8.62
C ARG A 116 -2.80 3.28 -8.17
N SER A 117 -1.63 2.70 -8.46
CA SER A 117 -1.24 1.37 -7.99
C SER A 117 -2.06 0.19 -8.55
N GLY A 118 -2.67 0.32 -9.72
CA GLY A 118 -3.61 -0.67 -10.27
C GLY A 118 -3.02 -2.06 -10.59
N ARG A 119 -1.68 -2.25 -10.53
CA ARG A 119 -0.99 -3.55 -10.73
C ARG A 119 -0.30 -4.08 -9.47
N VAL A 120 -0.55 -3.47 -8.34
CA VAL A 120 -0.05 -3.90 -7.02
C VAL A 120 -1.25 -4.11 -6.12
N GLN A 121 -1.33 -5.28 -5.50
CA GLN A 121 -2.36 -5.54 -4.52
C GLN A 121 -1.94 -4.99 -3.15
N VAL A 122 -2.67 -4.03 -2.61
CA VAL A 122 -2.43 -3.50 -1.27
C VAL A 122 -3.54 -3.96 -0.35
N LEU A 123 -3.14 -4.55 0.77
CA LEU A 123 -4.02 -5.14 1.78
C LEU A 123 -3.81 -4.45 3.13
N GLU A 124 -4.82 -4.47 3.97
CA GLU A 124 -4.76 -4.18 5.40
C GLU A 124 -5.28 -5.41 6.15
N ASP A 125 -4.40 -6.04 6.95
CA ASP A 125 -4.70 -7.31 7.64
C ASP A 125 -5.27 -8.40 6.71
N GLY A 126 -4.76 -8.46 5.47
CA GLY A 126 -5.20 -9.40 4.44
C GLY A 126 -6.44 -8.99 3.64
N ILE A 127 -7.05 -7.85 3.94
CA ILE A 127 -8.26 -7.35 3.27
C ILE A 127 -7.91 -6.29 2.23
N PRO A 128 -8.39 -6.38 0.98
CA PRO A 128 -8.06 -5.43 -0.07
C PRO A 128 -8.41 -3.98 0.28
N LEU A 129 -7.48 -3.05 -0.01
CA LEU A 129 -7.70 -1.61 0.10
C LEU A 129 -8.26 -0.99 -1.19
N ALA A 130 -8.14 -1.67 -2.32
CA ALA A 130 -8.72 -1.21 -3.58
C ALA A 130 -10.23 -0.97 -3.44
N LEU A 131 -10.73 0.10 -4.07
CA LEU A 131 -12.15 0.48 -3.98
C LEU A 131 -13.08 -0.59 -4.54
N ALA A 132 -12.66 -1.29 -5.58
CA ALA A 132 -13.28 -2.49 -6.13
C ALA A 132 -12.17 -3.41 -6.63
N PRO A 133 -11.85 -4.50 -5.90
CA PRO A 133 -10.71 -5.38 -6.18
C PRO A 133 -10.66 -5.99 -7.59
N TYR A 134 -11.78 -6.07 -8.29
CA TYR A 134 -11.86 -6.57 -9.67
C TYR A 134 -12.13 -5.46 -10.69
N GLY A 135 -13.14 -4.62 -10.46
CA GLY A 135 -13.59 -3.62 -11.43
C GLY A 135 -12.76 -2.34 -11.41
N GLN A 136 -12.23 -1.94 -10.26
CA GLN A 136 -11.35 -0.78 -10.12
C GLN A 136 -10.29 -1.01 -9.05
N THR A 137 -9.15 -1.54 -9.47
CA THR A 137 -8.03 -1.91 -8.60
C THR A 137 -7.25 -0.71 -8.03
N SER A 138 -7.50 0.49 -8.53
CA SER A 138 -6.76 1.70 -8.14
C SER A 138 -7.00 2.13 -6.70
N LEU A 139 -5.95 2.57 -6.01
CA LEU A 139 -5.98 3.15 -4.66
C LEU A 139 -6.39 4.63 -4.74
N SER A 140 -7.68 4.91 -4.91
CA SER A 140 -8.19 6.29 -4.89
C SER A 140 -8.60 6.75 -3.48
N LEU A 141 -8.57 5.89 -2.48
CA LEU A 141 -8.65 6.18 -1.05
C LEU A 141 -7.59 5.34 -0.34
N PHE A 142 -6.84 5.95 0.54
CA PHE A 142 -5.82 5.25 1.32
C PHE A 142 -6.05 5.49 2.82
N PRO A 143 -6.99 4.73 3.43
CA PRO A 143 -7.46 4.99 4.78
C PRO A 143 -6.53 4.44 5.86
N VAL A 144 -5.21 4.44 5.66
CA VAL A 144 -4.24 3.89 6.62
C VAL A 144 -3.18 4.91 6.98
N GLY A 145 -3.15 5.30 8.25
CA GLY A 145 -2.10 6.15 8.80
C GLY A 145 -0.88 5.35 9.28
N LEU A 146 0.30 5.97 9.29
CA LEU A 146 1.55 5.34 9.71
C LEU A 146 1.50 4.75 11.14
N ASN A 147 0.77 5.39 12.05
CA ASN A 147 0.58 4.94 13.43
C ASN A 147 -0.37 3.74 13.57
N GLN A 148 -1.14 3.41 12.53
CA GLN A 148 -2.05 2.27 12.49
C GLN A 148 -1.38 0.99 11.95
N VAL A 149 -0.09 1.08 11.57
CA VAL A 149 0.68 -0.02 11.00
C VAL A 149 1.81 -0.40 11.94
N ASP A 150 1.88 -1.67 12.32
CA ASP A 150 3.00 -2.26 13.06
C ASP A 150 4.12 -2.66 12.11
N ARG A 151 3.78 -3.28 11.00
CA ARG A 151 4.75 -3.70 9.98
C ARG A 151 4.12 -3.76 8.58
N ILE A 152 4.97 -3.70 7.58
CA ILE A 152 4.57 -3.86 6.19
C ILE A 152 5.21 -5.14 5.68
N ASP A 153 4.39 -6.07 5.21
CA ASP A 153 4.83 -7.32 4.60
C ASP A 153 4.71 -7.21 3.08
N ILE A 154 5.81 -7.37 2.38
CA ILE A 154 5.93 -7.13 0.95
C ILE A 154 6.37 -8.42 0.28
N VAL A 155 5.53 -8.93 -0.62
CA VAL A 155 5.87 -10.01 -1.54
C VAL A 155 6.00 -9.42 -2.93
N ARG A 156 7.18 -9.55 -3.52
CA ARG A 156 7.47 -9.09 -4.88
C ARG A 156 7.33 -10.26 -5.84
N GLY A 157 6.76 -9.99 -7.03
CA GLY A 157 6.54 -11.03 -8.04
C GLY A 157 5.28 -11.85 -7.78
N GLY A 158 5.30 -13.11 -8.25
CA GLY A 158 4.13 -13.95 -8.27
C GLY A 158 3.65 -14.44 -6.92
N ALA A 159 2.52 -13.94 -6.47
CA ALA A 159 1.82 -14.43 -5.28
C ALA A 159 0.35 -14.79 -5.60
N ALA A 160 0.07 -15.08 -6.88
CA ALA A 160 -1.28 -15.18 -7.42
C ALA A 160 -2.09 -16.32 -6.79
N VAL A 161 -1.47 -17.46 -6.48
CA VAL A 161 -2.18 -18.61 -5.94
C VAL A 161 -2.91 -18.25 -4.65
N GLN A 162 -2.23 -17.61 -3.71
CA GLN A 162 -2.81 -17.33 -2.40
C GLN A 162 -3.58 -16.00 -2.33
N TYR A 163 -3.13 -14.96 -3.07
CA TYR A 163 -3.71 -13.61 -2.96
C TYR A 163 -4.73 -13.25 -4.04
N GLY A 164 -4.76 -14.00 -5.13
CA GLY A 164 -5.70 -13.79 -6.23
C GLY A 164 -5.24 -12.74 -7.24
N PRO A 165 -6.18 -12.17 -8.01
CA PRO A 165 -5.87 -11.34 -9.16
C PRO A 165 -5.31 -9.96 -8.76
N ASN A 166 -4.82 -9.23 -9.78
CA ASN A 166 -4.32 -7.86 -9.70
C ASN A 166 -3.00 -7.70 -8.92
N ASN A 167 -2.26 -8.77 -8.74
CA ASN A 167 -0.97 -8.80 -8.06
C ASN A 167 0.21 -9.08 -8.99
N VAL A 168 0.12 -8.68 -10.25
CA VAL A 168 1.19 -8.90 -11.24
C VAL A 168 2.54 -8.37 -10.75
N GLY A 169 2.56 -7.22 -10.09
CA GLY A 169 3.76 -6.64 -9.47
C GLY A 169 4.10 -7.25 -8.11
N GLY A 170 3.11 -7.72 -7.39
CA GLY A 170 3.25 -8.24 -6.03
C GLY A 170 2.16 -7.77 -5.08
N VAL A 171 2.36 -8.06 -3.81
CA VAL A 171 1.42 -7.78 -2.71
C VAL A 171 2.11 -6.99 -1.61
N ILE A 172 1.44 -5.97 -1.11
CA ILE A 172 1.84 -5.20 0.08
C ILE A 172 0.73 -5.36 1.12
N ASN A 173 1.03 -5.99 2.24
CA ASN A 173 0.09 -6.17 3.34
C ASN A 173 0.49 -5.29 4.53
N LEU A 174 -0.36 -4.34 4.89
CA LEU A 174 -0.21 -3.44 6.03
C LEU A 174 -0.79 -4.16 7.25
N ILE A 175 0.05 -4.49 8.22
CA ILE A 175 -0.35 -5.28 9.39
C ILE A 175 -0.53 -4.35 10.58
N SER A 176 -1.71 -4.41 11.17
CA SER A 176 -2.09 -3.62 12.34
C SER A 176 -1.36 -4.07 13.60
N PRO A 177 -1.06 -3.18 14.56
CA PRO A 177 -0.58 -3.56 15.88
C PRO A 177 -1.54 -4.51 16.59
N ASP A 178 -1.00 -5.42 17.38
CA ASP A 178 -1.81 -6.25 18.28
C ASP A 178 -2.54 -5.39 19.30
N ILE A 179 -3.72 -5.81 19.74
CA ILE A 179 -4.41 -5.20 20.86
C ILE A 179 -3.58 -5.45 22.12
N PRO A 180 -3.17 -4.41 22.87
CA PRO A 180 -2.36 -4.58 24.08
C PRO A 180 -3.07 -5.45 25.14
N THR A 181 -2.31 -6.24 25.89
CA THR A 181 -2.88 -7.04 27.00
C THR A 181 -3.37 -6.16 28.14
N THR A 182 -2.64 -5.10 28.44
CA THR A 182 -3.02 -4.07 29.42
C THR A 182 -3.51 -2.84 28.68
N TRP A 183 -4.51 -2.18 29.24
CA TRP A 183 -5.05 -0.96 28.64
C TRP A 183 -3.95 0.08 28.47
N THR A 184 -3.77 0.55 27.25
CA THR A 184 -2.71 1.49 26.89
C THR A 184 -3.31 2.59 26.03
N THR A 185 -2.96 3.82 26.32
CA THR A 185 -3.34 4.99 25.53
C THR A 185 -2.09 5.66 24.99
N THR A 186 -2.09 5.98 23.70
CA THR A 186 -1.03 6.74 23.03
C THR A 186 -1.65 7.98 22.41
N LEU A 187 -1.11 9.14 22.73
CA LEU A 187 -1.45 10.44 22.15
C LEU A 187 -0.26 10.92 21.33
N GLY A 188 -0.47 11.24 20.08
CA GLY A 188 0.57 11.72 19.17
C GLY A 188 0.17 13.02 18.51
N GLN A 189 1.09 13.97 18.43
CA GLN A 189 0.95 15.19 17.66
C GLN A 189 2.20 15.41 16.83
N LYS A 190 2.03 15.62 15.52
CA LYS A 190 3.11 16.02 14.61
C LYS A 190 2.71 17.32 13.92
N VAL A 191 3.70 18.18 13.68
CA VAL A 191 3.53 19.38 12.86
C VAL A 191 4.65 19.39 11.84
N THR A 192 4.28 19.39 10.57
CA THR A 192 5.23 19.44 9.44
C THR A 192 5.16 20.80 8.78
N ALA A 193 6.27 21.52 8.79
CA ALA A 193 6.44 22.78 8.08
C ALA A 193 7.07 22.54 6.72
N GLY A 194 6.33 22.87 5.64
CA GLY A 194 6.78 22.75 4.24
C GLY A 194 7.46 24.02 3.71
N GLY A 195 7.55 25.08 4.50
CA GLY A 195 8.06 26.41 4.12
C GLY A 195 6.96 27.31 3.56
N ALA A 196 7.28 28.60 3.30
CA ALA A 196 6.35 29.64 2.85
C ALA A 196 5.15 29.89 3.79
N GLY A 197 5.26 29.52 5.07
CA GLY A 197 4.17 29.65 6.05
C GLY A 197 3.18 28.49 6.06
N HIS A 198 3.35 27.49 5.19
CA HIS A 198 2.49 26.31 5.12
C HIS A 198 2.91 25.26 6.17
N TYR A 199 1.95 24.67 6.82
CA TYR A 199 2.14 23.58 7.77
C TYR A 199 0.98 22.59 7.76
N LEU A 200 1.29 21.32 7.99
CA LEU A 200 0.35 20.22 8.15
C LEU A 200 0.46 19.68 9.58
N GLY A 201 -0.67 19.61 10.27
CA GLY A 201 -0.79 19.03 11.61
C GLY A 201 -1.38 17.62 11.52
N ASP A 202 -0.76 16.66 12.21
CA ASP A 202 -1.24 15.29 12.33
C ASP A 202 -1.45 14.95 13.79
N THR A 203 -2.69 14.70 14.16
CA THR A 203 -3.09 14.27 15.51
C THR A 203 -3.48 12.80 15.48
N ALA A 204 -2.94 12.02 16.39
CA ALA A 204 -3.22 10.60 16.51
C ALA A 204 -3.58 10.21 17.95
N ILE A 205 -4.63 9.43 18.11
CA ILE A 205 -5.05 8.84 19.38
C ILE A 205 -5.21 7.35 19.14
N SER A 206 -4.60 6.54 20.01
CA SER A 206 -4.73 5.09 20.00
C SER A 206 -4.96 4.65 21.44
N THR A 207 -6.11 4.02 21.73
CA THR A 207 -6.45 3.56 23.08
C THR A 207 -7.09 2.19 23.02
N GLY A 208 -6.67 1.29 23.88
CA GLY A 208 -7.23 -0.05 23.92
C GLY A 208 -6.45 -1.01 24.79
N GLY A 209 -7.01 -2.19 24.92
CA GLY A 209 -6.49 -3.28 25.73
C GLY A 209 -7.53 -4.37 25.89
N TYR A 210 -7.15 -5.41 26.61
CA TYR A 210 -8.08 -6.46 26.99
C TYR A 210 -8.91 -6.02 28.19
N ALA A 211 -10.24 -5.95 28.02
CA ALA A 211 -11.21 -5.64 29.08
C ALA A 211 -11.51 -6.88 29.95
N SER A 212 -11.26 -8.07 29.42
CA SER A 212 -11.29 -9.35 30.12
C SER A 212 -10.28 -10.31 29.49
N ASP A 213 -10.05 -11.46 30.07
CA ASP A 213 -9.11 -12.48 29.54
C ASP A 213 -9.46 -12.91 28.08
N SER A 214 -10.71 -12.74 27.68
CA SER A 214 -11.19 -13.18 26.37
C SER A 214 -11.57 -12.05 25.41
N PHE A 215 -11.66 -10.79 25.86
CA PHE A 215 -12.18 -9.72 25.04
C PHE A 215 -11.29 -8.48 25.05
N GLY A 216 -10.75 -8.13 23.90
CA GLY A 216 -9.91 -6.96 23.66
C GLY A 216 -10.58 -5.94 22.75
N LEU A 217 -10.34 -4.67 22.99
CA LEU A 217 -10.81 -3.54 22.18
C LEU A 217 -9.66 -2.57 21.88
N GLN A 218 -9.69 -1.96 20.70
CA GLN A 218 -8.74 -0.93 20.25
C GLN A 218 -9.47 0.13 19.44
N LEU A 219 -9.30 1.39 19.83
CA LEU A 219 -9.78 2.55 19.08
C LEU A 219 -8.58 3.34 18.59
N ASP A 220 -8.54 3.60 17.28
CA ASP A 220 -7.55 4.46 16.64
C ASP A 220 -8.27 5.63 15.96
N ALA A 221 -7.84 6.86 16.24
CA ALA A 221 -8.34 8.07 15.61
C ALA A 221 -7.17 8.90 15.09
N ASN A 222 -7.27 9.36 13.83
CA ASN A 222 -6.28 10.21 13.20
C ASN A 222 -6.96 11.41 12.55
N TRP A 223 -6.32 12.54 12.64
CA TRP A 223 -6.75 13.77 11.98
C TRP A 223 -5.53 14.49 11.43
N SER A 224 -5.48 14.64 10.09
CA SER A 224 -4.47 15.44 9.38
C SER A 224 -5.13 16.67 8.80
N LYS A 225 -4.62 17.86 9.15
CA LYS A 225 -5.20 19.11 8.70
C LYS A 225 -4.13 20.17 8.44
N GLY A 226 -4.32 20.90 7.33
CA GLY A 226 -3.50 22.04 6.95
C GLY A 226 -3.02 22.00 5.51
N GLU A 227 -2.14 22.92 5.17
CA GLU A 227 -1.53 23.04 3.84
C GLU A 227 -0.06 22.64 3.94
N TYR A 228 0.40 21.74 3.07
CA TYR A 228 1.72 21.15 3.27
C TYR A 228 2.85 21.98 2.62
N TRP A 229 3.11 21.79 1.33
CA TRP A 229 4.28 22.34 0.66
C TRP A 229 3.95 23.29 -0.49
N ARG A 230 2.86 23.04 -1.18
CA ARG A 230 2.39 23.82 -2.34
C ARG A 230 1.15 24.63 -1.96
N ALA A 231 0.97 25.75 -2.63
CA ALA A 231 -0.30 26.46 -2.64
C ALA A 231 -1.41 25.56 -3.22
N HIS A 232 -2.64 25.72 -2.73
CA HIS A 232 -3.79 24.90 -3.11
C HIS A 232 -3.55 23.40 -2.84
N SER A 233 -3.12 23.09 -1.61
CA SER A 233 -2.92 21.74 -1.12
C SER A 233 -3.55 21.54 0.26
N ASP A 234 -4.59 22.33 0.58
CA ASP A 234 -5.30 22.19 1.85
C ASP A 234 -5.84 20.77 2.00
N THR A 235 -5.71 20.26 3.20
CA THR A 235 -5.97 18.85 3.51
C THR A 235 -6.76 18.78 4.81
N ASP A 236 -7.90 18.08 4.83
CA ASP A 236 -8.65 17.71 6.02
C ASP A 236 -9.01 16.23 5.94
N ILE A 237 -8.21 15.37 6.60
CA ILE A 237 -8.38 13.92 6.59
C ILE A 237 -8.69 13.45 8.01
N LYS A 238 -9.79 12.70 8.15
CA LYS A 238 -10.22 12.09 9.40
C LYS A 238 -10.35 10.59 9.22
N ASN A 239 -9.76 9.82 10.13
CA ASN A 239 -9.80 8.37 10.12
C ASN A 239 -10.09 7.86 11.53
N LEU A 240 -11.17 7.12 11.70
CA LEU A 240 -11.58 6.49 12.93
C LEU A 240 -11.72 4.99 12.72
N ARG A 241 -11.02 4.17 13.49
CA ARG A 241 -11.07 2.72 13.42
C ARG A 241 -11.29 2.10 14.80
N LEU A 242 -12.28 1.22 14.90
CA LEU A 242 -12.52 0.37 16.06
C LEU A 242 -12.21 -1.07 15.68
N ARG A 243 -11.41 -1.75 16.51
CA ARG A 243 -11.10 -3.17 16.40
C ARG A 243 -11.49 -3.90 17.68
N ALA A 244 -11.94 -5.13 17.55
CA ALA A 244 -12.23 -6.03 18.65
C ALA A 244 -11.66 -7.41 18.38
N GLU A 245 -11.16 -8.06 19.42
CA GLU A 245 -10.78 -9.47 19.41
C GLU A 245 -11.56 -10.18 20.52
N TRP A 246 -12.23 -11.27 20.19
CA TRP A 246 -13.01 -12.05 21.13
C TRP A 246 -12.67 -13.54 21.04
N TRP A 247 -12.01 -14.04 22.06
CA TRP A 247 -11.75 -15.46 22.26
C TRP A 247 -13.02 -16.13 22.77
N LEU A 248 -13.76 -16.75 21.85
CA LEU A 248 -15.00 -17.50 22.16
C LEU A 248 -14.68 -18.79 22.94
N ALA A 249 -13.51 -19.35 22.68
CA ALA A 249 -12.87 -20.47 23.37
C ALA A 249 -11.35 -20.38 23.13
N PRO A 250 -10.51 -21.16 23.83
CA PRO A 250 -9.06 -21.15 23.60
C PRO A 250 -8.63 -21.41 22.15
N ASP A 251 -9.44 -22.16 21.40
CA ASP A 251 -9.25 -22.54 20.01
C ASP A 251 -10.07 -21.70 19.01
N LYS A 252 -10.82 -20.67 19.46
CA LYS A 252 -11.77 -19.92 18.63
C LYS A 252 -11.64 -18.42 18.86
N LEU A 253 -11.18 -17.73 17.84
CA LEU A 253 -11.01 -16.28 17.87
C LEU A 253 -11.87 -15.59 16.80
N LEU A 254 -12.63 -14.58 17.23
CA LEU A 254 -13.38 -13.69 16.37
C LEU A 254 -12.72 -12.30 16.41
N LYS A 255 -12.35 -11.79 15.24
CA LYS A 255 -11.82 -10.43 15.08
C LYS A 255 -12.82 -9.60 14.30
N ALA A 256 -13.12 -8.41 14.77
CA ALA A 256 -13.99 -7.46 14.08
C ALA A 256 -13.25 -6.12 13.92
N SER A 257 -13.51 -5.44 12.81
CA SER A 257 -13.03 -4.07 12.58
C SER A 257 -14.10 -3.26 11.88
N VAL A 258 -14.27 -2.01 12.31
CA VAL A 258 -15.07 -1.00 11.61
C VAL A 258 -14.25 0.27 11.50
N GLN A 259 -14.19 0.83 10.29
CA GLN A 259 -13.41 2.02 9.99
C GLN A 259 -14.25 3.04 9.24
N ARG A 260 -14.12 4.30 9.63
CA ARG A 260 -14.66 5.46 8.91
C ARG A 260 -13.52 6.40 8.53
N TYR A 261 -13.39 6.66 7.24
CA TYR A 261 -12.41 7.60 6.69
C TYR A 261 -13.11 8.68 5.88
N VAL A 262 -12.66 9.90 6.02
CA VAL A 262 -13.12 11.08 5.28
C VAL A 262 -11.91 11.88 4.87
N ALA A 263 -11.83 12.28 3.61
CA ALA A 263 -10.78 13.13 3.06
C ALA A 263 -11.40 14.21 2.18
N ASP A 264 -11.07 15.44 2.47
CA ASP A 264 -11.38 16.62 1.67
C ASP A 264 -10.04 17.34 1.43
N MET A 265 -9.66 17.51 0.15
CA MET A 265 -8.33 18.00 -0.22
C MET A 265 -8.39 18.88 -1.45
N ASP A 266 -7.63 19.95 -1.44
CA ASP A 266 -7.27 20.68 -2.65
C ASP A 266 -6.14 19.96 -3.39
N MET A 267 -6.12 20.07 -4.72
CA MET A 267 -5.14 19.41 -5.56
C MET A 267 -4.35 20.44 -6.37
N ALA A 268 -3.12 20.67 -5.96
CA ALA A 268 -2.25 21.66 -6.60
C ALA A 268 -1.97 21.37 -8.09
N GLY A 269 -2.08 20.12 -8.53
CA GLY A 269 -1.92 19.68 -9.93
C GLY A 269 -0.50 19.87 -10.48
N ALA A 270 -0.30 19.49 -11.75
CA ALA A 270 0.95 19.70 -12.45
C ALA A 270 1.08 21.13 -12.97
N LEU A 271 2.33 21.57 -13.19
CA LEU A 271 2.70 22.88 -13.72
C LEU A 271 3.27 22.77 -15.14
N SER A 272 3.09 23.79 -15.97
CA SER A 272 3.89 23.91 -17.17
C SER A 272 5.38 24.01 -16.82
N THR A 273 6.27 23.74 -17.79
CA THR A 273 7.71 23.89 -17.56
C THR A 273 8.09 25.30 -17.10
N ALA A 274 7.48 26.31 -17.70
CA ALA A 274 7.72 27.71 -17.35
C ALA A 274 7.24 28.05 -15.93
N ASP A 275 6.06 27.59 -15.55
CA ASP A 275 5.50 27.78 -14.22
C ASP A 275 6.32 27.05 -13.14
N TYR A 276 6.74 25.83 -13.43
CA TYR A 276 7.62 25.07 -12.53
C TYR A 276 8.97 25.78 -12.27
N LEU A 277 9.57 26.32 -13.31
CA LEU A 277 10.84 27.04 -13.21
C LEU A 277 10.69 28.38 -12.48
N ARG A 278 9.53 29.05 -12.63
CA ARG A 278 9.23 30.31 -11.94
C ARG A 278 9.02 30.07 -10.44
N ASP A 279 8.14 29.15 -10.09
CA ASP A 279 7.87 28.75 -8.71
C ASP A 279 7.22 27.35 -8.68
N ALA A 280 7.96 26.35 -8.22
CA ALA A 280 7.48 24.98 -8.10
C ALA A 280 6.40 24.80 -7.00
N ARG A 281 6.21 25.78 -6.12
CA ARG A 281 5.21 25.74 -5.03
C ARG A 281 3.84 26.26 -5.44
N GLN A 282 3.77 27.04 -6.52
CA GLN A 282 2.50 27.59 -6.98
C GLN A 282 1.54 26.50 -7.48
N SER A 283 0.26 26.83 -7.54
CA SER A 283 -0.75 26.07 -8.26
C SER A 283 -1.31 26.92 -9.39
N THR A 284 -1.55 26.29 -10.54
CA THR A 284 -2.29 26.87 -11.66
C THR A 284 -3.66 26.19 -11.83
N ARG A 285 -4.08 25.41 -10.81
CA ARG A 285 -5.26 24.54 -10.82
C ARG A 285 -6.25 24.88 -9.70
N PRO A 286 -6.81 26.10 -9.64
CA PRO A 286 -7.58 26.58 -8.49
C PRO A 286 -8.95 25.89 -8.30
N LEU A 287 -9.35 25.02 -9.23
CA LEU A 287 -10.63 24.29 -9.17
C LEU A 287 -10.44 22.80 -8.89
N ASP A 288 -9.17 22.34 -8.81
CA ASP A 288 -8.91 20.91 -8.64
C ASP A 288 -9.02 20.54 -7.17
N GLU A 289 -9.96 19.65 -6.88
CA GLU A 289 -10.30 19.19 -5.53
C GLU A 289 -10.50 17.67 -5.53
N PHE A 290 -10.29 17.07 -4.39
CA PHE A 290 -10.63 15.67 -4.13
C PHE A 290 -11.48 15.57 -2.87
N THR A 291 -12.58 14.83 -2.96
CA THR A 291 -13.33 14.40 -1.79
C THR A 291 -13.49 12.90 -1.78
N GLY A 292 -13.35 12.30 -0.61
CA GLY A 292 -13.44 10.86 -0.47
C GLY A 292 -13.95 10.41 0.90
N ARG A 293 -14.81 9.40 0.89
CA ARG A 293 -15.38 8.82 2.12
C ARG A 293 -15.46 7.33 1.98
N THR A 294 -15.06 6.60 3.03
CA THR A 294 -15.29 5.16 3.08
C THR A 294 -15.71 4.73 4.47
N THR A 295 -16.62 3.75 4.52
CA THR A 295 -16.89 2.93 5.71
C THR A 295 -16.55 1.50 5.34
N ARG A 296 -15.58 0.93 6.05
CA ARG A 296 -15.14 -0.45 5.89
C ARG A 296 -15.48 -1.23 7.14
N ALA A 297 -15.88 -2.48 6.97
CA ALA A 297 -16.09 -3.41 8.07
C ALA A 297 -15.52 -4.78 7.70
N SER A 298 -14.97 -5.47 8.69
CA SER A 298 -14.50 -6.84 8.53
C SER A 298 -14.84 -7.68 9.75
N LEU A 299 -15.02 -8.98 9.49
CA LEU A 299 -15.21 -10.01 10.49
C LEU A 299 -14.37 -11.23 10.08
N VAL A 300 -13.39 -11.58 10.90
CA VAL A 300 -12.51 -12.72 10.69
C VAL A 300 -12.74 -13.75 11.81
N TYR A 301 -13.16 -14.93 11.43
CA TYR A 301 -13.28 -16.07 12.34
C TYR A 301 -12.09 -16.99 12.13
N GLN A 302 -11.45 -17.38 13.23
CA GLN A 302 -10.32 -18.31 13.25
C GLN A 302 -10.66 -19.45 14.21
N GLN A 303 -10.45 -20.68 13.77
CA GLN A 303 -10.64 -21.86 14.61
C GLN A 303 -9.53 -22.86 14.37
N GLU A 304 -8.94 -23.33 15.46
CA GLU A 304 -7.96 -24.41 15.49
C GLU A 304 -8.70 -25.67 15.95
N PHE A 305 -8.81 -26.67 15.09
CA PHE A 305 -9.49 -27.93 15.41
C PHE A 305 -8.53 -28.95 16.03
N GLY A 306 -7.20 -28.64 16.03
CA GLY A 306 -6.17 -29.58 16.42
C GLY A 306 -6.03 -30.74 15.43
N ASP A 307 -5.71 -31.92 15.93
CA ASP A 307 -5.48 -33.10 15.11
C ASP A 307 -6.78 -33.88 14.87
N LEU A 308 -7.08 -34.14 13.60
CA LEU A 308 -8.22 -34.93 13.15
C LEU A 308 -7.73 -36.12 12.30
N GLY A 309 -7.43 -37.23 12.95
CA GLY A 309 -6.85 -38.41 12.30
C GLY A 309 -5.49 -38.08 11.68
N PRO A 310 -5.33 -38.22 10.34
CA PRO A 310 -4.06 -37.90 9.69
C PRO A 310 -3.82 -36.39 9.48
N LEU A 311 -4.85 -35.56 9.70
CA LEU A 311 -4.77 -34.11 9.56
C LEU A 311 -4.32 -33.52 10.89
N GLN A 312 -3.11 -32.97 10.92
CA GLN A 312 -2.52 -32.31 12.08
C GLN A 312 -2.72 -30.78 11.95
N ASP A 313 -2.86 -30.09 13.07
CA ASP A 313 -2.99 -28.63 13.13
C ASP A 313 -4.09 -28.09 12.18
N LEU A 314 -5.21 -28.78 12.07
CA LEU A 314 -6.31 -28.35 11.21
C LEU A 314 -6.86 -27.00 11.67
N ARG A 315 -6.84 -26.01 10.77
CA ARG A 315 -7.24 -24.65 11.06
C ARG A 315 -8.14 -24.08 9.96
N LEU A 316 -9.17 -23.34 10.38
CA LEU A 316 -10.01 -22.50 9.54
C LEU A 316 -9.74 -21.02 9.81
N ASP A 317 -9.46 -20.27 8.77
CA ASP A 317 -9.49 -18.81 8.74
C ASP A 317 -10.59 -18.36 7.78
N TRP A 318 -11.58 -17.62 8.26
CA TRP A 318 -12.69 -17.17 7.44
C TRP A 318 -12.87 -15.66 7.54
N SER A 319 -12.44 -14.96 6.49
CA SER A 319 -12.51 -13.51 6.39
C SER A 319 -13.76 -13.09 5.63
N ASN A 320 -14.52 -12.15 6.21
CA ASN A 320 -15.66 -11.49 5.58
C ASN A 320 -15.43 -9.99 5.67
N PHE A 321 -15.70 -9.26 4.60
CA PHE A 321 -15.52 -7.83 4.58
C PHE A 321 -16.56 -7.11 3.72
N SER A 322 -16.78 -5.84 4.05
CA SER A 322 -17.59 -4.94 3.26
C SER A 322 -16.98 -3.55 3.24
N ALA A 323 -17.19 -2.84 2.13
CA ALA A 323 -16.82 -1.44 2.00
C ALA A 323 -17.94 -0.68 1.27
N ARG A 324 -18.25 0.50 1.78
CA ARG A 324 -19.08 1.50 1.10
C ARG A 324 -18.25 2.76 0.97
N SER A 325 -17.90 3.09 -0.26
CA SER A 325 -16.99 4.19 -0.55
C SER A 325 -17.61 5.13 -1.56
N ASN A 326 -17.36 6.41 -1.38
CA ASN A 326 -17.63 7.45 -2.36
C ASN A 326 -16.36 8.25 -2.57
N ARG A 327 -16.05 8.58 -3.83
CA ARG A 327 -14.96 9.50 -4.13
C ARG A 327 -15.33 10.41 -5.28
N ASN A 328 -14.88 11.66 -5.25
CA ASN A 328 -15.10 12.61 -6.31
C ASN A 328 -13.81 13.37 -6.60
N PHE A 329 -13.39 13.35 -7.87
CA PHE A 329 -12.37 14.25 -8.39
C PHE A 329 -13.08 15.40 -9.11
N ILE A 330 -12.80 16.60 -8.68
CA ILE A 330 -13.24 17.83 -9.30
C ILE A 330 -12.04 18.44 -9.99
N VAL A 331 -12.13 18.73 -11.27
CA VAL A 331 -11.00 19.23 -12.06
C VAL A 331 -11.43 20.36 -12.99
N GLY A 332 -10.58 21.35 -13.12
CA GLY A 332 -10.73 22.40 -14.11
C GLY A 332 -10.31 21.92 -15.50
N MET A 333 -11.18 22.05 -16.50
CA MET A 333 -10.94 21.57 -17.85
C MET A 333 -11.23 22.65 -18.89
N ARG A 334 -10.70 22.47 -20.10
CA ARG A 334 -11.11 23.27 -21.27
C ARG A 334 -12.22 22.57 -22.03
N GLN A 335 -12.99 23.35 -22.77
CA GLN A 335 -14.14 22.83 -23.53
C GLN A 335 -13.70 21.95 -24.71
N ALA A 336 -12.58 22.28 -25.37
CA ALA A 336 -12.04 21.46 -26.44
C ALA A 336 -11.30 20.26 -25.86
N SER A 337 -11.60 19.05 -26.33
CA SER A 337 -11.01 17.81 -25.82
C SER A 337 -9.49 17.74 -25.95
N SER A 338 -8.93 18.36 -27.01
CA SER A 338 -7.48 18.46 -27.22
C SER A 338 -6.74 19.33 -26.19
N GLU A 339 -7.47 20.17 -25.45
CA GLU A 339 -6.93 21.12 -24.48
C GLU A 339 -7.40 20.84 -23.05
N THR A 340 -8.05 19.71 -22.83
CA THR A 340 -8.71 19.37 -21.55
C THR A 340 -7.78 19.50 -20.34
N TRP A 341 -6.51 19.15 -20.49
CA TRP A 341 -5.54 19.08 -19.39
C TRP A 341 -4.38 20.06 -19.53
N ARG A 342 -4.57 21.15 -20.24
CA ARG A 342 -3.52 22.17 -20.40
C ARG A 342 -3.26 22.89 -19.08
N PRO A 343 -2.07 22.72 -18.47
CA PRO A 343 -1.74 23.39 -17.20
C PRO A 343 -1.47 24.89 -17.33
N ASP A 344 -1.21 25.35 -18.54
CA ASP A 344 -0.86 26.73 -18.89
C ASP A 344 -2.05 27.60 -19.36
N LEU A 345 -3.25 27.01 -19.43
CA LEU A 345 -4.44 27.71 -19.89
C LEU A 345 -5.55 27.71 -18.83
N PRO A 346 -6.32 28.81 -18.68
CA PRO A 346 -7.40 28.86 -17.71
C PRO A 346 -8.52 27.86 -18.04
N PRO A 347 -9.13 27.25 -17.03
CA PRO A 347 -10.26 26.34 -17.23
C PRO A 347 -11.50 27.07 -17.75
N GLN A 348 -12.33 26.36 -18.48
CA GLN A 348 -13.65 26.80 -18.98
C GLN A 348 -14.80 25.98 -18.39
N LEU A 349 -14.47 24.77 -17.92
CA LEU A 349 -15.41 23.83 -17.34
C LEU A 349 -14.88 23.41 -15.96
N ARG A 350 -15.81 23.17 -15.02
CA ARG A 350 -15.58 22.42 -13.80
C ARG A 350 -16.18 21.03 -13.97
N GLN A 351 -15.34 20.01 -14.11
CA GLN A 351 -15.80 18.63 -14.18
C GLN A 351 -15.84 18.02 -12.79
N SER A 352 -16.94 17.32 -12.49
CA SER A 352 -17.10 16.50 -11.32
C SER A 352 -17.30 15.04 -11.74
N ALA A 353 -16.60 14.11 -11.11
CA ALA A 353 -16.58 12.69 -11.44
C ALA A 353 -16.83 11.79 -10.22
N PRO A 354 -18.00 11.92 -9.54
CA PRO A 354 -18.30 11.10 -8.38
C PRO A 354 -18.45 9.63 -8.77
N ARG A 355 -17.93 8.76 -7.90
CA ARG A 355 -18.12 7.32 -7.97
C ARG A 355 -18.51 6.77 -6.61
N ASP A 356 -19.53 5.92 -6.60
CA ASP A 356 -20.00 5.18 -5.44
C ASP A 356 -19.65 3.70 -5.60
N PHE A 357 -19.12 3.11 -4.54
CA PHE A 357 -18.70 1.71 -4.52
C PHE A 357 -19.38 0.98 -3.38
N LYS A 358 -19.90 -0.20 -3.65
CA LYS A 358 -20.38 -1.15 -2.64
C LYS A 358 -19.72 -2.48 -2.91
N VAL A 359 -18.92 -2.93 -1.95
CA VAL A 359 -18.12 -4.16 -2.06
C VAL A 359 -18.45 -5.08 -0.90
N TYR A 360 -18.61 -6.36 -1.18
CA TYR A 360 -18.76 -7.43 -0.22
C TYR A 360 -17.85 -8.59 -0.63
N GLY A 361 -17.10 -9.12 0.30
CA GLY A 361 -16.22 -10.24 0.06
C GLY A 361 -16.26 -11.26 1.19
N SER A 362 -16.06 -12.53 0.83
CA SER A 362 -15.94 -13.65 1.75
C SER A 362 -14.85 -14.60 1.27
N GLU A 363 -13.96 -15.00 2.16
CA GLU A 363 -12.84 -15.88 1.86
C GLU A 363 -12.60 -16.87 3.02
N PRO A 364 -13.19 -18.09 2.98
CA PRO A 364 -12.79 -19.18 3.84
C PRO A 364 -11.49 -19.82 3.35
N ARG A 365 -10.63 -20.22 4.29
CA ARG A 365 -9.39 -20.94 4.07
C ARG A 365 -9.23 -22.02 5.11
N LEU A 366 -8.92 -23.25 4.68
CA LEU A 366 -8.53 -24.37 5.51
C LEU A 366 -7.05 -24.64 5.31
N SER A 367 -6.34 -24.91 6.38
CA SER A 367 -4.96 -25.37 6.36
C SER A 367 -4.75 -26.52 7.35
N TRP A 368 -3.89 -27.46 7.01
CA TRP A 368 -3.53 -28.60 7.85
C TRP A 368 -2.15 -29.13 7.48
N LYS A 369 -1.55 -29.88 8.38
CA LYS A 369 -0.32 -30.62 8.16
C LYS A 369 -0.56 -32.11 8.03
N MET A 370 0.29 -32.78 7.29
CA MET A 370 0.35 -34.25 7.18
C MET A 370 1.81 -34.66 7.14
N ASP A 371 2.23 -35.54 8.04
CA ASP A 371 3.57 -36.11 8.07
C ASP A 371 3.52 -37.59 7.69
N SER A 372 4.39 -37.98 6.75
CA SER A 372 4.55 -39.37 6.32
C SER A 372 6.03 -39.72 6.24
N GLY A 373 6.57 -40.30 7.31
CA GLY A 373 8.00 -40.61 7.40
C GLY A 373 8.87 -39.34 7.35
N SER A 374 9.69 -39.23 6.31
CA SER A 374 10.58 -38.06 6.12
C SER A 374 9.96 -36.93 5.28
N VAL A 375 8.69 -37.07 4.92
CA VAL A 375 7.96 -36.08 4.10
C VAL A 375 6.95 -35.38 4.99
N SER A 376 7.06 -34.06 5.09
CA SER A 376 6.04 -33.20 5.69
C SER A 376 5.27 -32.45 4.59
N GLN A 377 3.95 -32.33 4.76
CA GLN A 377 3.08 -31.63 3.85
C GLN A 377 2.28 -30.58 4.61
N GLN A 378 2.18 -29.38 4.06
CA GLN A 378 1.29 -28.34 4.58
C GLN A 378 0.34 -27.89 3.50
N TRP A 379 -0.88 -28.38 3.59
CA TRP A 379 -1.97 -28.06 2.68
C TRP A 379 -2.65 -26.75 3.01
N THR A 380 -3.02 -26.02 1.98
CA THR A 380 -3.90 -24.85 2.08
C THR A 380 -4.92 -24.92 0.96
N VAL A 381 -6.21 -24.88 1.32
CA VAL A 381 -7.34 -24.84 0.39
C VAL A 381 -8.19 -23.63 0.73
N GLY A 382 -8.59 -22.87 -0.26
CA GLY A 382 -9.45 -21.72 -0.03
C GLY A 382 -10.39 -21.42 -1.19
N ALA A 383 -11.38 -20.61 -0.91
CA ALA A 383 -12.31 -20.07 -1.88
C ALA A 383 -12.52 -18.59 -1.62
N ARG A 384 -12.83 -17.82 -2.67
CA ARG A 384 -13.17 -16.40 -2.55
C ARG A 384 -14.42 -16.10 -3.36
N ALA A 385 -15.30 -15.27 -2.80
CA ALA A 385 -16.43 -14.67 -3.50
C ALA A 385 -16.44 -13.17 -3.23
N ILE A 386 -16.53 -12.36 -4.29
CA ILE A 386 -16.62 -10.89 -4.19
C ILE A 386 -17.76 -10.39 -5.07
N SER A 387 -18.48 -9.41 -4.56
CA SER A 387 -19.55 -8.68 -5.23
C SER A 387 -19.24 -7.20 -5.16
N GLU A 388 -19.22 -6.55 -6.32
CA GLU A 388 -18.95 -5.12 -6.46
C GLU A 388 -20.06 -4.46 -7.26
N ASP A 389 -20.59 -3.35 -6.75
CA ASP A 389 -21.50 -2.46 -7.47
C ASP A 389 -20.87 -1.07 -7.51
N ILE A 390 -20.74 -0.48 -8.72
CA ILE A 390 -20.07 0.79 -8.93
C ILE A 390 -21.02 1.70 -9.74
N ASP A 391 -21.42 2.84 -9.17
CA ASP A 391 -22.11 3.91 -9.88
C ASP A 391 -21.06 4.98 -10.24
N PHE A 392 -21.05 5.43 -11.49
CA PHE A 392 -20.06 6.37 -12.01
C PHE A 392 -20.74 7.48 -12.82
N LEU A 393 -20.80 8.67 -12.24
CA LEU A 393 -21.28 9.87 -12.88
C LEU A 393 -20.11 10.76 -13.33
N VAL A 394 -20.28 11.47 -14.43
CA VAL A 394 -19.42 12.59 -14.84
C VAL A 394 -20.30 13.72 -15.34
N GLY A 395 -20.13 14.90 -14.79
CA GLY A 395 -20.82 16.09 -15.19
C GLY A 395 -19.88 17.28 -15.36
N ASN A 396 -20.16 18.12 -16.32
CA ASN A 396 -19.43 19.35 -16.58
C ASN A 396 -20.32 20.57 -16.28
N THR A 397 -19.82 21.51 -15.50
CA THR A 397 -20.42 22.82 -15.30
C THR A 397 -19.62 23.85 -16.08
N ARG A 398 -20.26 24.59 -16.99
CA ARG A 398 -19.63 25.67 -17.75
C ARG A 398 -19.42 26.86 -16.81
N LEU A 399 -18.20 27.41 -16.76
CA LEU A 399 -17.88 28.50 -15.84
C LEU A 399 -18.46 29.85 -16.22
N SER A 400 -18.79 30.05 -17.50
CA SER A 400 -19.30 31.33 -17.99
C SER A 400 -20.77 31.60 -17.61
N ASP A 401 -21.59 30.56 -17.48
CA ASP A 401 -23.04 30.67 -17.30
C ASP A 401 -23.63 29.66 -16.29
N GLY A 402 -22.80 28.80 -15.73
CA GLY A 402 -23.21 27.78 -14.74
C GLY A 402 -23.99 26.59 -15.31
N VAL A 403 -24.11 26.48 -16.64
CA VAL A 403 -24.87 25.39 -17.28
C VAL A 403 -24.21 24.05 -16.99
N TYR A 404 -24.97 23.14 -16.37
CA TYR A 404 -24.56 21.77 -16.10
C TYR A 404 -24.91 20.83 -17.26
N THR A 405 -23.98 19.97 -17.64
CA THR A 405 -24.18 18.94 -18.66
C THR A 405 -23.74 17.59 -18.09
N LEU A 406 -24.65 16.62 -18.08
CA LEU A 406 -24.32 15.22 -17.74
C LEU A 406 -23.55 14.60 -18.92
N VAL A 407 -22.35 14.11 -18.64
CA VAL A 407 -21.45 13.50 -19.63
C VAL A 407 -21.52 11.97 -19.59
N ARG A 408 -21.64 11.40 -18.39
CA ARG A 408 -21.69 9.95 -18.16
C ARG A 408 -22.61 9.63 -17.01
N ASP A 409 -23.39 8.57 -17.19
CA ASP A 409 -24.21 7.93 -16.15
C ASP A 409 -24.11 6.43 -16.35
N TRP A 410 -23.17 5.82 -15.63
CA TRP A 410 -22.77 4.44 -15.81
C TRP A 410 -22.88 3.66 -14.52
N ARG A 411 -23.27 2.38 -14.65
CA ARG A 411 -23.30 1.42 -13.56
C ARG A 411 -22.55 0.16 -13.94
N PHE A 412 -21.76 -0.36 -13.03
CA PHE A 412 -21.06 -1.63 -13.15
C PHE A 412 -21.47 -2.57 -12.04
N LYS A 413 -21.54 -3.86 -12.38
CA LYS A 413 -21.75 -4.95 -11.43
C LYS A 413 -20.75 -6.04 -11.72
N ASP A 414 -19.79 -6.21 -10.82
CA ASP A 414 -18.75 -7.22 -10.93
C ASP A 414 -18.98 -8.32 -9.90
N ARG A 415 -18.79 -9.57 -10.34
CA ARG A 415 -18.90 -10.77 -9.51
C ARG A 415 -17.66 -11.61 -9.74
N GLY A 416 -16.83 -11.72 -8.70
CA GLY A 416 -15.61 -12.52 -8.69
C GLY A 416 -15.81 -13.79 -7.86
N ALA A 417 -15.32 -14.91 -8.37
CA ALA A 417 -15.25 -16.17 -7.65
C ALA A 417 -13.91 -16.85 -7.93
N ALA A 418 -13.31 -17.43 -6.89
CA ALA A 418 -12.07 -18.18 -7.01
C ALA A 418 -12.06 -19.40 -6.09
N ALA A 419 -11.28 -20.40 -6.49
CA ALA A 419 -10.90 -21.52 -5.64
C ALA A 419 -9.42 -21.80 -5.83
N TYR A 420 -8.71 -22.16 -4.76
CA TYR A 420 -7.27 -22.42 -4.83
C TYR A 420 -6.84 -23.51 -3.86
N VAL A 421 -5.72 -24.14 -4.23
CA VAL A 421 -5.07 -25.17 -3.43
C VAL A 421 -3.55 -25.02 -3.56
N SER A 422 -2.82 -25.24 -2.49
CA SER A 422 -1.38 -25.38 -2.48
C SER A 422 -0.94 -26.38 -1.43
N ASP A 423 0.19 -27.06 -1.67
CA ASP A 423 0.81 -28.00 -0.75
C ASP A 423 2.31 -27.68 -0.61
N ALA A 424 2.75 -27.28 0.57
CA ALA A 424 4.16 -27.08 0.86
C ALA A 424 4.76 -28.41 1.34
N ILE A 425 5.46 -29.10 0.44
CA ILE A 425 6.07 -30.42 0.64
C ILE A 425 7.50 -30.24 1.13
N GLY A 426 7.74 -30.60 2.38
CA GLY A 426 9.07 -30.63 3.00
C GLY A 426 9.72 -31.99 2.83
N LEU A 427 10.93 -32.02 2.31
CA LEU A 427 11.76 -33.20 2.09
C LEU A 427 13.11 -33.06 2.80
N ALA A 428 13.77 -34.19 3.10
CA ALA A 428 15.07 -34.21 3.75
C ALA A 428 15.09 -33.40 5.07
N ASP A 429 14.13 -33.68 5.95
CA ASP A 429 13.91 -33.00 7.23
C ASP A 429 13.68 -31.48 7.07
N GLY A 430 12.92 -31.11 6.05
CA GLY A 430 12.56 -29.71 5.75
C GLY A 430 13.67 -28.90 5.05
N ARG A 431 14.79 -29.50 4.69
CA ARG A 431 15.87 -28.82 3.94
C ARG A 431 15.47 -28.44 2.52
N VAL A 432 14.60 -29.22 1.89
CA VAL A 432 14.03 -28.92 0.59
C VAL A 432 12.52 -28.69 0.75
N THR A 433 12.02 -27.61 0.22
CA THR A 433 10.59 -27.33 0.18
C THR A 433 10.15 -27.16 -1.27
N ILE A 434 9.09 -27.86 -1.67
CA ILE A 434 8.48 -27.75 -3.00
C ILE A 434 7.02 -27.39 -2.77
N THR A 435 6.57 -26.25 -3.31
CA THR A 435 5.18 -25.81 -3.12
C THR A 435 4.49 -25.62 -4.46
N PRO A 436 3.86 -26.68 -5.03
CA PRO A 436 2.92 -26.53 -6.12
C PRO A 436 1.65 -25.83 -5.64
N GLY A 437 1.06 -25.04 -6.49
CA GLY A 437 -0.19 -24.36 -6.22
C GLY A 437 -1.01 -24.12 -7.50
N LEU A 438 -2.31 -24.09 -7.35
CA LEU A 438 -3.24 -23.84 -8.44
C LEU A 438 -4.38 -22.96 -7.96
N ARG A 439 -4.73 -21.95 -8.74
CA ARG A 439 -5.90 -21.13 -8.53
C ARG A 439 -6.73 -21.04 -9.79
N TYR A 440 -8.03 -21.24 -9.67
CA TYR A 440 -9.01 -20.86 -10.68
C TYR A 440 -9.64 -19.55 -10.30
N GLU A 441 -9.70 -18.62 -11.24
CA GLU A 441 -10.29 -17.30 -11.06
C GLU A 441 -11.35 -17.06 -12.13
N ARG A 442 -12.51 -16.48 -11.74
CA ARG A 442 -13.58 -16.09 -12.66
C ARG A 442 -14.14 -14.74 -12.25
N VAL A 443 -14.24 -13.82 -13.19
CA VAL A 443 -14.81 -12.48 -13.03
C VAL A 443 -15.88 -12.27 -14.09
N ASP A 444 -17.10 -11.95 -13.67
CA ASP A 444 -18.23 -11.57 -14.53
C ASP A 444 -18.53 -10.09 -14.31
N SER A 445 -18.26 -9.25 -15.29
CA SER A 445 -18.45 -7.80 -15.26
C SER A 445 -19.58 -7.39 -16.18
N ARG A 446 -20.55 -6.63 -15.65
CA ARG A 446 -21.68 -6.08 -16.40
C ARG A 446 -21.64 -4.56 -16.33
N TYR A 447 -21.65 -3.96 -17.48
CA TYR A 447 -21.72 -2.52 -17.68
C TYR A 447 -23.08 -2.10 -18.18
N TYR A 448 -23.60 -1.02 -17.63
CA TYR A 448 -24.84 -0.36 -18.04
C TYR A 448 -24.56 1.11 -18.28
N ASN A 449 -24.88 1.60 -19.47
CA ASN A 449 -24.96 3.02 -19.78
C ASN A 449 -26.41 3.46 -19.59
N LEU A 450 -26.69 4.15 -18.48
CA LEU A 450 -28.06 4.52 -18.11
C LEU A 450 -28.61 5.64 -19.00
N ALA A 451 -27.75 6.47 -19.61
CA ALA A 451 -28.15 7.51 -20.52
C ALA A 451 -28.63 6.98 -21.90
N SER A 452 -27.98 5.92 -22.41
CA SER A 452 -28.32 5.29 -23.69
C SER A 452 -29.20 4.03 -23.56
N GLY A 453 -29.37 3.50 -22.34
CA GLY A 453 -30.06 2.23 -22.09
C GLY A 453 -29.32 0.99 -22.59
N THR A 454 -28.02 1.11 -22.93
CA THR A 454 -27.22 0.01 -23.44
C THR A 454 -26.51 -0.75 -22.32
N SER A 455 -26.18 -2.02 -22.54
CA SER A 455 -25.40 -2.83 -21.60
C SER A 455 -24.42 -3.73 -22.33
N THR A 456 -23.30 -3.98 -21.68
CA THR A 456 -22.25 -4.89 -22.15
C THR A 456 -21.84 -5.83 -21.02
N ARG A 457 -21.47 -7.07 -21.35
CA ARG A 457 -20.95 -8.06 -20.41
C ARG A 457 -19.58 -8.50 -20.86
N ASN A 458 -18.66 -8.59 -19.93
CA ASN A 458 -17.35 -9.21 -20.10
C ASN A 458 -17.19 -10.32 -19.04
N THR A 459 -16.75 -11.50 -19.44
CA THR A 459 -16.46 -12.60 -18.53
C THR A 459 -15.01 -13.04 -18.75
N THR A 460 -14.23 -12.97 -17.70
CA THR A 460 -12.85 -13.43 -17.67
C THR A 460 -12.74 -14.64 -16.76
N SER A 461 -12.06 -15.71 -17.22
CA SER A 461 -11.71 -16.83 -16.35
C SER A 461 -10.37 -17.42 -16.78
N ASP A 462 -9.55 -17.80 -15.80
CA ASP A 462 -8.26 -18.43 -16.08
C ASP A 462 -7.80 -19.31 -14.92
N VAL A 463 -6.84 -20.19 -15.22
CA VAL A 463 -6.14 -21.04 -14.26
C VAL A 463 -4.75 -20.47 -14.04
N LEU A 464 -4.41 -20.21 -12.79
CA LEU A 464 -3.16 -19.58 -12.36
C LEU A 464 -2.30 -20.61 -11.63
N PRO A 465 -1.40 -21.34 -12.33
CA PRO A 465 -0.46 -22.24 -11.68
C PRO A 465 0.67 -21.46 -11.02
N GLY A 466 1.20 -22.05 -9.95
CA GLY A 466 2.40 -21.58 -9.27
C GLY A 466 3.23 -22.74 -8.76
N LEU A 467 4.54 -22.58 -8.79
CA LEU A 467 5.49 -23.52 -8.18
C LEU A 467 6.58 -22.71 -7.49
N THR A 468 6.83 -23.02 -6.22
CA THR A 468 7.98 -22.49 -5.52
C THR A 468 8.89 -23.59 -5.03
N LEU A 469 10.20 -23.34 -5.02
CA LEU A 469 11.25 -24.24 -4.60
C LEU A 469 12.10 -23.54 -3.57
N GLY A 470 12.31 -24.17 -2.42
CA GLY A 470 13.18 -23.69 -1.35
C GLY A 470 14.23 -24.72 -1.00
N PHE A 471 15.46 -24.28 -0.72
CA PHE A 471 16.55 -25.15 -0.33
C PHE A 471 17.44 -24.53 0.75
N GLN A 472 17.44 -25.13 1.94
CA GLN A 472 18.36 -24.81 3.02
C GLN A 472 19.71 -25.47 2.74
N ALA A 473 20.58 -24.78 1.99
CA ALA A 473 21.89 -25.32 1.57
C ALA A 473 22.84 -25.51 2.76
N THR A 474 22.88 -24.51 3.66
CA THR A 474 23.57 -24.56 4.97
C THR A 474 22.73 -23.82 6.02
N PRO A 475 23.01 -23.88 7.31
CA PRO A 475 22.27 -23.09 8.32
C PRO A 475 22.24 -21.59 8.03
N GLN A 476 23.18 -21.06 7.23
CA GLN A 476 23.29 -19.65 6.88
C GLN A 476 22.72 -19.30 5.51
N TRP A 477 22.63 -20.29 4.59
CA TRP A 477 22.22 -20.05 3.21
C TRP A 477 20.89 -20.73 2.88
N TYR A 478 19.92 -19.94 2.47
CA TYR A 478 18.67 -20.39 1.89
C TYR A 478 18.57 -19.96 0.43
N LEU A 479 18.32 -20.90 -0.46
CA LEU A 479 18.14 -20.67 -1.90
C LEU A 479 16.66 -20.84 -2.25
N TYR A 480 16.17 -20.08 -3.20
CA TYR A 480 14.80 -20.23 -3.67
C TYR A 480 14.68 -19.97 -5.17
N ALA A 481 13.65 -20.55 -5.78
CA ALA A 481 13.19 -20.24 -7.12
C ALA A 481 11.67 -20.36 -7.17
N ASP A 482 11.01 -19.52 -7.94
CA ASP A 482 9.58 -19.61 -8.16
C ASP A 482 9.19 -19.26 -9.59
N GLY A 483 8.01 -19.79 -10.02
CA GLY A 483 7.37 -19.45 -11.26
C GLY A 483 5.87 -19.44 -11.07
N GLN A 484 5.20 -18.32 -11.37
CA GLN A 484 3.78 -18.16 -11.14
C GLN A 484 3.12 -17.37 -12.26
N ARG A 485 1.87 -17.73 -12.58
CA ARG A 485 1.03 -16.98 -13.50
C ARG A 485 0.12 -16.04 -12.73
N SER A 486 0.06 -14.78 -13.13
CA SER A 486 -0.78 -13.73 -12.54
C SER A 486 -1.80 -13.23 -13.56
N LEU A 487 -2.94 -12.76 -13.06
CA LEU A 487 -4.05 -12.25 -13.86
C LEU A 487 -4.49 -10.88 -13.37
N ARG A 488 -4.85 -10.00 -14.32
CA ARG A 488 -5.62 -8.79 -14.05
C ARG A 488 -6.81 -8.72 -15.00
N ALA A 489 -8.02 -8.66 -14.45
CA ALA A 489 -9.24 -8.51 -15.22
C ALA A 489 -9.32 -7.12 -15.90
N PRO A 490 -10.02 -6.99 -17.05
CA PRO A 490 -10.30 -5.70 -17.64
C PRO A 490 -11.00 -4.78 -16.65
N GLN A 491 -10.54 -3.53 -16.57
CA GLN A 491 -11.09 -2.54 -15.63
C GLN A 491 -12.33 -1.86 -16.22
N VAL A 492 -13.18 -1.32 -15.36
CA VAL A 492 -14.48 -0.70 -15.77
C VAL A 492 -14.34 0.28 -16.92
N THR A 493 -13.32 1.14 -16.92
CA THR A 493 -13.10 2.11 -18.01
C THR A 493 -12.61 1.47 -19.29
N GLN A 494 -11.91 0.34 -19.21
CA GLN A 494 -11.43 -0.42 -20.35
C GLN A 494 -12.59 -1.16 -21.03
N ILE A 495 -13.48 -1.78 -20.26
CA ILE A 495 -14.64 -2.52 -20.77
C ILE A 495 -15.56 -1.63 -21.62
N ILE A 496 -15.75 -0.37 -21.22
CA ILE A 496 -16.64 0.57 -21.92
C ILE A 496 -16.16 0.88 -23.34
N TYR A 497 -14.85 1.05 -23.49
CA TYR A 497 -14.23 1.43 -24.75
C TYR A 497 -13.45 0.27 -25.38
N GLY A 498 -13.61 -0.94 -24.82
CA GLY A 498 -12.95 -2.16 -25.32
C GLY A 498 -13.86 -2.95 -26.24
N ASP A 499 -13.22 -3.71 -27.10
CA ASP A 499 -13.86 -4.68 -27.98
C ASP A 499 -13.42 -6.08 -27.55
N ASN A 500 -14.28 -6.77 -26.81
CA ASN A 500 -14.11 -8.15 -26.36
C ASN A 500 -12.74 -8.42 -25.69
N LEU A 501 -12.48 -7.70 -24.58
CA LEU A 501 -11.20 -7.76 -23.89
C LEU A 501 -10.99 -9.06 -23.11
N ASP A 502 -9.82 -9.65 -23.29
CA ASP A 502 -9.29 -10.72 -22.45
C ASP A 502 -8.57 -10.15 -21.22
N ALA A 503 -8.31 -11.00 -20.23
CA ALA A 503 -7.47 -10.62 -19.09
C ALA A 503 -6.05 -10.28 -19.51
N GLU A 504 -5.44 -9.36 -18.81
CA GLU A 504 -3.98 -9.20 -18.82
C GLU A 504 -3.35 -10.35 -18.04
N LEU A 505 -2.37 -11.03 -18.63
CA LEU A 505 -1.69 -12.18 -18.04
C LEU A 505 -0.19 -11.93 -17.96
N ALA A 506 0.43 -12.39 -16.88
CA ALA A 506 1.87 -12.31 -16.72
C ALA A 506 2.43 -13.61 -16.13
N TRP A 507 3.55 -14.08 -16.68
CA TRP A 507 4.40 -15.06 -16.03
C TRP A 507 5.48 -14.34 -15.22
N ASN A 508 5.59 -14.70 -13.97
CA ASN A 508 6.62 -14.23 -13.06
C ASN A 508 7.56 -15.38 -12.74
N TYR A 509 8.84 -15.21 -13.03
CA TYR A 509 9.90 -16.14 -12.67
C TYR A 509 10.89 -15.42 -11.76
N GLU A 510 11.33 -16.08 -10.70
CA GLU A 510 12.29 -15.52 -9.76
C GLU A 510 13.23 -16.60 -9.24
N ALA A 511 14.48 -16.22 -9.00
CA ALA A 511 15.43 -17.03 -8.26
C ALA A 511 16.30 -16.15 -7.37
N GLY A 512 16.65 -16.65 -6.19
CA GLY A 512 17.44 -15.86 -5.25
C GLY A 512 18.04 -16.67 -4.12
N ALA A 513 18.74 -15.94 -3.26
CA ALA A 513 19.41 -16.49 -2.08
C ALA A 513 19.31 -15.53 -0.90
N ARG A 514 19.21 -16.09 0.30
CA ARG A 514 19.35 -15.37 1.57
C ARG A 514 20.54 -15.90 2.33
N TYR A 515 21.34 -14.97 2.81
CA TYR A 515 22.51 -15.26 3.63
C TYR A 515 22.39 -14.59 4.99
N GLN A 516 22.33 -15.40 6.04
CA GLN A 516 22.23 -14.95 7.42
C GLN A 516 23.27 -15.68 8.28
N PRO A 517 24.53 -15.21 8.30
CA PRO A 517 25.60 -15.84 9.07
C PRO A 517 25.39 -15.75 10.57
N ASN A 518 24.62 -14.76 11.03
CA ASN A 518 24.28 -14.52 12.43
C ASN A 518 23.04 -13.62 12.52
N ALA A 519 22.51 -13.39 13.72
CA ALA A 519 21.33 -12.55 13.97
C ALA A 519 21.50 -11.06 13.60
N ARG A 520 22.72 -10.60 13.30
CA ARG A 520 23.05 -9.20 13.02
C ARG A 520 23.28 -8.89 11.54
N THR A 521 23.39 -9.90 10.72
CA THR A 521 23.71 -9.74 9.30
C THR A 521 22.70 -10.52 8.48
N ARG A 522 22.02 -9.84 7.60
CA ARG A 522 21.12 -10.43 6.60
C ARG A 522 21.43 -9.84 5.25
N VAL A 523 21.59 -10.70 4.27
CA VAL A 523 21.72 -10.31 2.86
C VAL A 523 20.74 -11.12 2.04
N GLN A 524 20.02 -10.47 1.13
CA GLN A 524 19.15 -11.12 0.17
C GLN A 524 19.57 -10.71 -1.23
N PHE A 525 19.63 -11.70 -2.14
CA PHE A 525 19.85 -11.51 -3.57
C PHE A 525 18.66 -12.10 -4.32
N GLY A 526 18.20 -11.43 -5.35
CA GLY A 526 17.14 -11.94 -6.21
C GLY A 526 17.32 -11.47 -7.63
N GLY A 527 17.04 -12.36 -8.58
CA GLY A 527 16.87 -12.06 -10.00
C GLY A 527 15.47 -12.43 -10.42
N TYR A 528 14.87 -11.66 -11.32
CA TYR A 528 13.50 -11.89 -11.77
C TYR A 528 13.30 -11.61 -13.24
N LEU A 529 12.28 -12.26 -13.80
CA LEU A 529 11.75 -12.03 -15.14
C LEU A 529 10.22 -12.01 -15.06
N ILE A 530 9.60 -10.96 -15.58
CA ILE A 530 8.16 -10.84 -15.73
C ILE A 530 7.86 -10.65 -17.20
N ASP A 531 7.28 -11.68 -17.81
CA ASP A 531 6.73 -11.62 -19.17
C ASP A 531 5.23 -11.28 -19.05
N PHE A 532 4.88 -10.06 -19.45
CA PHE A 532 3.54 -9.56 -19.37
C PHE A 532 2.91 -9.55 -20.76
N ASP A 533 2.04 -10.51 -20.99
CA ASP A 533 1.31 -10.69 -22.23
C ASP A 533 -0.08 -10.04 -22.18
N GLN A 534 -0.64 -9.75 -23.36
CA GLN A 534 -2.01 -9.29 -23.54
C GLN A 534 -2.37 -8.03 -22.73
N GLN A 535 -1.40 -7.13 -22.55
CA GLN A 535 -1.70 -5.86 -21.88
C GLN A 535 -2.79 -5.10 -22.61
N ILE A 536 -3.78 -4.63 -21.85
CA ILE A 536 -4.85 -3.81 -22.38
C ILE A 536 -4.33 -2.39 -22.58
N GLN A 537 -4.24 -1.99 -23.85
CA GLN A 537 -3.77 -0.67 -24.27
C GLN A 537 -4.82 0.04 -25.11
N LEU A 538 -4.85 1.38 -25.02
CA LEU A 538 -5.68 2.20 -25.88
C LEU A 538 -5.07 2.24 -27.30
N ASP A 539 -5.79 1.73 -28.27
CA ASP A 539 -5.47 1.94 -29.68
C ASP A 539 -5.82 3.40 -30.05
N ASN A 540 -4.80 4.21 -30.26
CA ASN A 540 -4.95 5.63 -30.56
C ASN A 540 -5.62 5.90 -31.90
N THR A 541 -5.63 4.95 -32.85
CA THR A 541 -6.26 5.06 -34.15
C THR A 541 -7.77 4.84 -34.05
N THR A 542 -8.17 3.76 -33.40
CA THR A 542 -9.58 3.37 -33.27
C THR A 542 -10.22 3.98 -32.02
N ARG A 543 -9.45 4.50 -31.08
CA ARG A 543 -9.87 5.00 -29.74
C ARG A 543 -10.58 3.93 -28.91
N THR A 544 -10.22 2.66 -29.13
CA THR A 544 -10.74 1.50 -28.39
C THR A 544 -9.62 0.83 -27.61
N TYR A 545 -9.96 0.20 -26.49
CA TYR A 545 -9.03 -0.64 -25.76
C TYR A 545 -8.95 -2.03 -26.39
N ARG A 546 -7.75 -2.57 -26.51
CA ARG A 546 -7.47 -3.89 -27.06
C ARG A 546 -6.31 -4.56 -26.33
N ASN A 547 -6.26 -5.89 -26.35
CA ASN A 547 -5.13 -6.68 -25.84
C ASN A 547 -3.96 -6.65 -26.83
N LEU A 548 -3.22 -5.57 -26.90
CA LEU A 548 -2.17 -5.33 -27.91
C LEU A 548 -0.76 -5.35 -27.33
N GLY A 549 -0.63 -5.14 -26.03
CA GLY A 549 0.65 -4.86 -25.40
C GLY A 549 1.38 -6.11 -24.93
N LYS A 550 2.70 -6.15 -25.14
CA LYS A 550 3.64 -7.04 -24.47
C LYS A 550 4.74 -6.21 -23.83
N THR A 551 5.08 -6.54 -22.61
CA THR A 551 6.27 -5.96 -21.96
C THR A 551 7.04 -7.04 -21.22
N ARG A 552 8.36 -6.88 -21.20
CA ARG A 552 9.26 -7.71 -20.42
C ARG A 552 9.96 -6.85 -19.37
N HIS A 553 9.90 -7.30 -18.13
CA HIS A 553 10.56 -6.66 -17.01
C HIS A 553 11.54 -7.67 -16.41
N GLN A 554 12.82 -7.39 -16.51
CA GLN A 554 13.87 -8.25 -15.96
C GLN A 554 14.83 -7.43 -15.12
N GLY A 555 15.35 -8.03 -14.04
CA GLY A 555 16.22 -7.31 -13.16
C GLY A 555 16.81 -8.13 -12.03
N GLY A 556 17.52 -7.42 -11.16
CA GLY A 556 18.10 -7.99 -9.96
C GLY A 556 18.01 -7.04 -8.79
N GLU A 557 17.88 -7.60 -7.61
CA GLU A 557 17.71 -6.87 -6.35
C GLU A 557 18.71 -7.42 -5.32
N VAL A 558 19.31 -6.50 -4.54
CA VAL A 558 20.18 -6.84 -3.42
C VAL A 558 19.76 -6.03 -2.22
N GLU A 559 19.65 -6.68 -1.07
CA GLU A 559 19.35 -6.05 0.21
C GLU A 559 20.35 -6.49 1.25
N LEU A 560 20.81 -5.53 2.06
CA LEU A 560 21.70 -5.74 3.19
C LEU A 560 21.10 -5.08 4.43
N GLN A 561 21.06 -5.84 5.53
CA GLN A 561 20.89 -5.32 6.88
C GLN A 561 22.07 -5.79 7.73
N TRP A 562 22.76 -4.85 8.39
CA TRP A 562 23.93 -5.14 9.18
C TRP A 562 24.00 -4.30 10.45
N SER A 563 24.19 -4.98 11.59
CA SER A 563 24.44 -4.34 12.89
C SER A 563 25.84 -4.76 13.38
N PRO A 564 26.86 -3.86 13.29
CA PRO A 564 28.24 -4.19 13.67
C PRO A 564 28.35 -4.66 15.13
N ALA A 565 29.15 -5.69 15.37
CA ALA A 565 29.31 -6.25 16.73
C ALA A 565 29.91 -5.26 17.72
N GLN A 566 30.79 -4.36 17.23
CA GLN A 566 31.47 -3.32 18.01
C GLN A 566 30.55 -2.12 18.34
N LEU A 567 29.53 -1.88 17.50
CA LEU A 567 28.57 -0.78 17.63
C LEU A 567 27.14 -1.34 17.62
N ARG A 568 26.78 -2.08 18.67
CA ARG A 568 25.49 -2.81 18.75
C ARG A 568 24.24 -1.93 18.59
N ALA A 569 24.38 -0.64 18.89
CA ALA A 569 23.32 0.36 18.73
C ALA A 569 23.17 0.85 17.29
N LEU A 570 24.10 0.51 16.37
CA LEU A 570 24.06 0.91 14.97
C LEU A 570 23.45 -0.19 14.11
N THR A 571 22.50 0.18 13.27
CA THR A 571 21.96 -0.67 12.19
C THR A 571 22.12 0.06 10.86
N LEU A 572 22.71 -0.62 9.90
CA LEU A 572 22.92 -0.16 8.53
C LEU A 572 22.03 -0.97 7.60
N ASN A 573 21.36 -0.28 6.68
CA ASN A 573 20.54 -0.88 5.63
C ASN A 573 21.01 -0.36 4.27
N ALA A 574 21.12 -1.24 3.29
CA ALA A 574 21.38 -0.87 1.92
C ALA A 574 20.53 -1.73 0.99
N GLY A 575 20.02 -1.11 -0.07
CA GLY A 575 19.24 -1.81 -1.07
C GLY A 575 19.59 -1.28 -2.46
N TYR A 576 19.74 -2.19 -3.42
CA TYR A 576 19.95 -1.84 -4.82
C TYR A 576 19.02 -2.67 -5.70
N ALA A 577 18.41 -2.02 -6.69
CA ALA A 577 17.64 -2.69 -7.73
C ALA A 577 18.08 -2.21 -9.11
N TYR A 578 18.30 -3.17 -9.98
CA TYR A 578 18.45 -2.98 -11.43
C TYR A 578 17.22 -3.47 -12.13
N LEU A 579 16.68 -2.68 -13.07
CA LEU A 579 15.50 -3.01 -13.86
C LEU A 579 15.75 -2.66 -15.33
N ASP A 580 15.61 -3.64 -16.21
CA ASP A 580 15.45 -3.44 -17.65
C ASP A 580 14.02 -3.82 -18.04
N ALA A 581 13.16 -2.81 -18.24
CA ALA A 581 11.76 -2.97 -18.61
C ALA A 581 11.57 -2.47 -20.04
N ARG A 582 11.11 -3.36 -20.95
CA ARG A 582 10.98 -3.07 -22.39
C ARG A 582 9.59 -3.38 -22.90
N GLN A 583 9.15 -2.58 -23.85
CA GLN A 583 8.01 -2.88 -24.70
C GLN A 583 8.47 -3.90 -25.75
N GLU A 584 7.72 -4.99 -25.94
CA GLU A 584 8.07 -6.09 -26.85
C GLU A 584 7.02 -6.26 -27.97
N SER A 585 6.27 -5.21 -28.26
CA SER A 585 5.28 -5.22 -29.34
C SER A 585 4.90 -3.81 -29.78
N GLY A 586 4.33 -3.72 -30.97
CA GLY A 586 3.76 -2.49 -31.52
C GLY A 586 4.79 -1.47 -32.01
N ALA A 587 4.37 -0.22 -32.11
CA ALA A 587 5.18 0.87 -32.67
C ALA A 587 6.41 1.25 -31.82
N TYR A 588 6.45 0.80 -30.58
CA TYR A 588 7.50 1.16 -29.61
C TYR A 588 8.30 -0.06 -29.15
N ASP A 589 8.35 -1.12 -29.99
CA ASP A 589 9.13 -2.31 -29.72
C ASP A 589 10.60 -1.96 -29.41
N GLY A 590 11.18 -2.61 -28.39
CA GLY A 590 12.52 -2.36 -27.88
C GLY A 590 12.67 -1.09 -27.02
N LYS A 591 11.66 -0.22 -26.95
CA LYS A 591 11.70 1.00 -26.11
C LYS A 591 11.49 0.66 -24.63
N GLN A 592 12.06 1.48 -23.77
CA GLN A 592 11.88 1.35 -22.32
C GLN A 592 10.41 1.64 -21.93
N VAL A 593 9.88 0.87 -21.00
CA VAL A 593 8.56 1.12 -20.44
C VAL A 593 8.57 2.48 -19.72
N PRO A 594 7.56 3.35 -19.91
CA PRO A 594 7.49 4.66 -19.27
C PRO A 594 7.56 4.61 -17.74
N TYR A 595 8.08 5.66 -17.12
CA TYR A 595 8.23 5.88 -15.67
C TYR A 595 9.19 4.91 -14.97
N THR A 596 9.80 3.95 -15.65
CA THR A 596 10.74 2.98 -15.08
C THR A 596 12.14 3.59 -14.97
N SER A 597 12.74 3.52 -13.79
CA SER A 597 14.15 3.86 -13.56
C SER A 597 14.99 2.59 -13.60
N ARG A 598 16.09 2.58 -14.34
CA ARG A 598 16.95 1.38 -14.45
C ARG A 598 17.68 1.04 -13.17
N ASN A 599 18.07 2.07 -12.41
CA ASN A 599 18.82 1.88 -11.17
C ASN A 599 18.10 2.57 -10.03
N GLN A 600 17.94 1.87 -8.96
CA GLN A 600 17.47 2.37 -7.68
C GLN A 600 18.48 1.98 -6.61
N LEU A 601 18.81 2.92 -5.71
CA LEU A 601 19.67 2.68 -4.54
C LEU A 601 18.98 3.26 -3.31
N SER A 602 18.97 2.53 -2.22
CA SER A 602 18.54 3.00 -0.90
C SER A 602 19.64 2.76 0.12
N LEU A 603 19.86 3.73 1.00
CA LEU A 603 20.84 3.66 2.08
C LEU A 603 20.17 4.14 3.36
N GLY A 604 20.46 3.50 4.48
CA GLY A 604 19.96 3.88 5.79
C GLY A 604 20.95 3.55 6.90
N ALA A 605 21.01 4.42 7.89
CA ALA A 605 21.72 4.20 9.13
C ALA A 605 20.84 4.65 10.29
N SER A 606 20.71 3.81 11.31
CA SER A 606 20.02 4.12 12.56
C SER A 606 20.94 3.82 13.72
N TYR A 607 21.19 4.81 14.57
CA TYR A 607 22.01 4.68 15.76
C TYR A 607 21.19 4.99 17.00
N GLN A 608 21.09 4.04 17.92
CA GLN A 608 20.22 4.12 19.10
C GLN A 608 21.02 4.02 20.41
N PRO A 609 21.72 5.11 20.82
CA PRO A 609 22.45 5.16 22.10
C PRO A 609 21.45 5.45 23.24
N GLY A 610 21.07 4.44 23.98
CA GLY A 610 20.19 4.58 25.15
C GLY A 610 18.79 5.07 24.79
N ARG A 611 18.44 6.30 25.22
CA ARG A 611 17.12 6.90 25.05
C ARG A 611 16.98 7.75 23.76
N SER A 612 18.04 7.87 23.00
CA SER A 612 18.06 8.65 21.76
C SER A 612 18.12 7.72 20.56
N THR A 613 17.52 8.13 19.45
CA THR A 613 17.69 7.48 18.15
C THR A 613 17.99 8.54 17.11
N VAL A 614 19.11 8.37 16.40
CA VAL A 614 19.48 9.18 15.24
C VAL A 614 19.39 8.31 14.02
N ALA A 615 18.67 8.73 13.00
CA ALA A 615 18.56 7.99 11.74
C ALA A 615 18.78 8.92 10.55
N VAL A 616 19.44 8.40 9.54
CA VAL A 616 19.62 9.03 8.23
C VAL A 616 19.26 8.01 7.18
N SER A 617 18.51 8.41 6.17
CA SER A 617 18.16 7.56 5.04
C SER A 617 18.21 8.33 3.75
N GLY A 618 18.53 7.66 2.65
CA GLY A 618 18.53 8.24 1.33
C GLY A 618 18.09 7.25 0.27
N TYR A 619 17.50 7.76 -0.80
CA TYR A 619 17.13 6.95 -1.96
C TYR A 619 17.47 7.68 -3.26
N TYR A 620 17.88 6.90 -4.24
CA TYR A 620 18.25 7.34 -5.58
C TYR A 620 17.40 6.62 -6.62
N PHE A 621 16.95 7.38 -7.60
CA PHE A 621 16.39 6.84 -8.84
C PHE A 621 17.13 7.41 -10.03
N SER A 622 17.53 6.54 -10.97
CA SER A 622 18.06 6.98 -12.25
C SER A 622 16.99 7.61 -13.13
N ARG A 623 17.39 8.29 -14.20
CA ARG A 623 16.49 8.88 -15.20
C ARG A 623 15.47 7.85 -15.72
N ALA A 624 14.32 8.35 -16.17
CA ALA A 624 13.26 7.58 -16.78
C ALA A 624 12.63 8.38 -17.92
N PHE A 625 11.89 7.73 -18.81
CA PHE A 625 11.08 8.39 -19.82
C PHE A 625 9.62 8.47 -19.36
N SER A 626 8.91 9.51 -19.76
CA SER A 626 7.51 9.69 -19.39
C SER A 626 6.53 9.23 -20.49
N ASP A 627 7.03 8.82 -21.64
CA ASP A 627 6.24 8.37 -22.79
C ASP A 627 6.81 7.10 -23.44
N ALA A 628 5.97 6.38 -24.18
CA ALA A 628 6.32 5.12 -24.81
C ALA A 628 7.37 5.27 -25.92
N ALA A 629 7.46 6.43 -26.58
CA ALA A 629 8.45 6.72 -27.62
C ALA A 629 9.85 6.96 -27.05
N ASN A 630 9.97 7.11 -25.72
CA ASN A 630 11.20 7.49 -25.01
C ASN A 630 11.76 8.86 -25.47
N SER A 631 10.89 9.84 -25.56
CA SER A 631 11.28 11.20 -25.91
C SER A 631 12.24 11.77 -24.85
N VAL A 632 13.37 12.32 -25.32
CA VAL A 632 14.37 12.96 -24.44
C VAL A 632 13.96 14.39 -24.13
N GLN A 633 13.59 15.14 -25.19
CA GLN A 633 13.21 16.53 -25.05
C GLN A 633 11.77 16.68 -24.58
N GLU A 634 11.59 17.58 -23.63
CA GLU A 634 10.28 17.96 -23.14
C GLU A 634 9.57 18.86 -24.17
N ASN A 635 8.29 18.61 -24.44
CA ASN A 635 7.48 19.52 -25.22
C ASN A 635 6.97 20.70 -24.35
N ALA A 636 6.43 21.73 -24.98
CA ALA A 636 6.03 22.98 -24.32
C ALA A 636 5.04 22.80 -23.14
N ILE A 637 4.17 21.78 -23.21
CA ILE A 637 3.18 21.50 -22.17
C ILE A 637 3.64 20.44 -21.16
N GLY A 638 4.84 19.88 -21.34
CA GLY A 638 5.37 18.86 -20.43
C GLY A 638 4.63 17.52 -20.50
N SER A 639 4.05 17.13 -21.66
CA SER A 639 3.37 15.84 -21.78
C SER A 639 4.32 14.66 -22.06
N VAL A 640 5.51 14.93 -22.58
CA VAL A 640 6.56 13.96 -22.90
C VAL A 640 7.91 14.47 -22.43
N GLY A 641 8.91 13.60 -22.42
CA GLY A 641 10.30 13.95 -22.13
C GLY A 641 10.92 13.11 -21.01
N GLU A 642 12.22 13.27 -20.86
CA GLU A 642 13.01 12.58 -19.84
C GLU A 642 12.70 13.12 -18.44
N LEU A 643 12.51 12.22 -17.47
CA LEU A 643 12.46 12.52 -16.04
C LEU A 643 13.88 12.42 -15.48
N PRO A 644 14.38 13.44 -14.75
CA PRO A 644 15.76 13.47 -14.29
C PRO A 644 16.03 12.44 -13.18
N ALA A 645 17.29 12.05 -13.05
CA ALA A 645 17.76 11.31 -11.90
C ALA A 645 17.78 12.20 -10.65
N TYR A 646 17.52 11.61 -9.49
CA TYR A 646 17.52 12.33 -8.23
C TYR A 646 17.97 11.49 -7.04
N TRP A 647 18.57 12.17 -6.04
CA TRP A 647 18.81 11.68 -4.69
C TRP A 647 18.00 12.50 -3.71
N VAL A 648 17.34 11.81 -2.76
CA VAL A 648 16.68 12.45 -1.63
C VAL A 648 17.25 11.87 -0.34
N TRP A 649 17.56 12.73 0.62
CA TRP A 649 18.06 12.34 1.93
C TRP A 649 17.15 12.87 3.02
N ASN A 650 16.89 12.03 4.02
CA ASN A 650 16.08 12.34 5.19
C ASN A 650 16.88 12.07 6.46
N ALA A 651 16.65 12.86 7.50
CA ALA A 651 17.27 12.68 8.80
C ALA A 651 16.23 12.80 9.91
N GLN A 652 16.39 12.03 10.99
CA GLN A 652 15.52 12.05 12.16
C GLN A 652 16.33 11.93 13.43
N LEU A 653 15.93 12.71 14.45
CA LEU A 653 16.31 12.54 15.84
C LEU A 653 15.04 12.23 16.64
N SER A 654 15.06 11.17 17.42
CA SER A 654 14.01 10.84 18.38
C SER A 654 14.62 10.70 19.77
N GLN A 655 13.93 11.23 20.78
CA GLN A 655 14.39 11.24 22.15
C GLN A 655 13.26 10.85 23.10
N VAL A 656 13.49 9.87 23.98
CA VAL A 656 12.63 9.61 25.13
C VAL A 656 12.96 10.66 26.20
N LEU A 657 12.03 11.59 26.42
CA LEU A 657 12.18 12.71 27.35
C LEU A 657 11.94 12.28 28.80
N SER A 658 10.91 11.43 29.00
CA SER A 658 10.55 10.90 30.31
C SER A 658 9.99 9.49 30.15
N GLU A 659 10.36 8.63 31.08
CA GLU A 659 9.81 7.27 31.19
C GLU A 659 9.67 6.98 32.69
N ARG A 660 8.42 6.83 33.13
CA ARG A 660 8.01 6.61 34.51
C ARG A 660 6.88 5.58 34.54
N ASP A 661 6.50 5.12 35.72
CA ASP A 661 5.43 4.13 35.90
C ASP A 661 4.10 4.56 35.28
N ASN A 662 3.85 5.87 35.21
CA ASN A 662 2.62 6.45 34.65
C ASN A 662 2.73 6.83 33.16
N GLY A 663 3.81 6.49 32.47
CA GLY A 663 3.90 6.69 31.05
C GLY A 663 5.26 7.12 30.50
N LYS A 664 5.33 7.12 29.16
CA LYS A 664 6.51 7.45 28.36
C LYS A 664 6.23 8.62 27.45
N LEU A 665 7.00 9.69 27.58
CA LEU A 665 6.97 10.86 26.70
C LEU A 665 8.18 10.82 25.77
N SER A 666 7.92 10.95 24.48
CA SER A 666 8.94 10.98 23.43
C SER A 666 8.76 12.21 22.54
N ALA A 667 9.87 12.78 22.06
CA ALA A 667 9.88 13.83 21.07
C ALA A 667 10.67 13.40 19.85
N SER A 668 10.33 13.93 18.69
CA SER A 668 11.05 13.69 17.44
C SER A 668 11.19 14.96 16.62
N LEU A 669 12.31 15.05 15.91
CA LEU A 669 12.62 16.05 14.90
C LEU A 669 13.03 15.32 13.63
N ALA A 670 12.31 15.51 12.54
CA ALA A 670 12.67 14.96 11.24
C ALA A 670 12.84 16.06 10.20
N VAL A 671 13.78 15.86 9.30
CA VAL A 671 14.00 16.71 8.13
C VAL A 671 13.91 15.81 6.89
N ASN A 672 12.88 16.00 6.09
CA ASN A 672 12.72 15.32 4.80
C ASN A 672 13.30 16.19 3.69
N ASN A 673 13.85 15.52 2.66
CA ASN A 673 14.57 16.15 1.57
C ASN A 673 15.62 17.17 2.08
N LEU A 674 16.55 16.68 2.91
CA LEU A 674 17.54 17.47 3.67
C LEU A 674 18.29 18.50 2.80
N PHE A 675 18.61 18.15 1.55
CA PHE A 675 19.37 18.99 0.61
C PHE A 675 18.48 19.80 -0.34
N ASP A 676 17.16 19.83 -0.10
CA ASP A 676 16.17 20.56 -0.92
C ASP A 676 16.26 20.21 -2.42
N ARG A 677 16.45 18.92 -2.71
CA ARG A 677 16.56 18.45 -4.09
C ARG A 677 15.25 18.73 -4.82
N LYS A 678 15.32 19.46 -5.94
CA LYS A 678 14.18 19.72 -6.83
C LYS A 678 14.07 18.60 -7.85
N TYR A 679 12.92 17.96 -7.89
CA TYR A 679 12.58 16.92 -8.86
C TYR A 679 11.05 16.89 -9.06
N TRP A 680 10.59 16.17 -10.07
CA TRP A 680 9.18 16.13 -10.42
C TRP A 680 8.80 14.78 -11.01
N TYR A 681 7.50 14.52 -11.03
CA TYR A 681 6.87 13.38 -11.66
C TYR A 681 6.06 13.83 -12.89
N ARG A 682 5.58 12.86 -13.69
CA ARG A 682 4.55 12.99 -14.72
C ARG A 682 3.61 11.79 -14.69
N GLY A 683 2.55 11.82 -15.52
CA GLY A 683 1.61 10.72 -15.62
C GLY A 683 0.66 10.62 -14.44
N ILE A 684 0.45 11.72 -13.73
CA ILE A 684 -0.55 11.79 -12.68
C ILE A 684 -1.94 11.79 -13.30
N ASP A 685 -2.85 10.97 -12.80
CA ASP A 685 -4.15 10.69 -13.40
C ASP A 685 -5.02 11.96 -13.56
N THR A 686 -5.02 12.85 -12.57
CA THR A 686 -5.76 14.11 -12.59
C THR A 686 -5.04 15.23 -13.34
N SER A 687 -3.74 15.12 -13.53
CA SER A 687 -2.88 16.09 -14.20
C SER A 687 -1.84 15.37 -15.07
N PRO A 688 -2.25 14.73 -16.17
CA PRO A 688 -1.36 13.87 -16.96
C PRO A 688 -0.26 14.63 -17.70
N TRP A 689 -0.41 15.93 -17.89
CA TRP A 689 0.55 16.81 -18.56
C TRP A 689 1.18 17.77 -17.57
N GLY A 690 2.40 18.18 -17.86
CA GLY A 690 3.17 19.09 -17.03
C GLY A 690 4.09 18.36 -16.05
N ARG A 691 4.75 19.15 -15.22
CA ARG A 691 5.62 18.70 -14.14
C ARG A 691 4.83 18.72 -12.83
N GLN A 692 4.64 17.55 -12.22
CA GLN A 692 4.13 17.45 -10.84
C GLN A 692 5.32 17.63 -9.90
N PRO A 693 5.45 18.78 -9.22
CA PRO A 693 6.57 19.00 -8.31
C PRO A 693 6.54 18.02 -7.14
N ALA A 694 7.66 17.36 -6.88
CA ALA A 694 7.82 16.60 -5.64
C ALA A 694 8.08 17.58 -4.47
N PRO A 695 7.70 17.21 -3.23
CA PRO A 695 7.91 18.09 -2.08
C PRO A 695 9.39 18.45 -1.87
N GLY A 696 9.67 19.71 -1.64
CA GLY A 696 11.00 20.19 -1.22
C GLY A 696 11.30 19.85 0.23
N ARG A 697 12.32 20.51 0.80
CA ARG A 697 12.68 20.30 2.21
C ARG A 697 11.53 20.68 3.14
N SER A 698 11.27 19.78 4.12
CA SER A 698 10.32 20.01 5.18
C SER A 698 10.87 19.57 6.52
N VAL A 699 10.35 20.16 7.59
CA VAL A 699 10.75 19.87 8.97
C VAL A 699 9.51 19.42 9.73
N THR A 700 9.59 18.28 10.40
CA THR A 700 8.53 17.74 11.24
C THR A 700 8.96 17.68 12.68
N LEU A 701 8.15 18.27 13.56
CA LEU A 701 8.25 18.12 15.01
C LEU A 701 7.14 17.17 15.48
N GLY A 702 7.47 16.22 16.32
CA GLY A 702 6.53 15.26 16.88
C GLY A 702 6.68 15.12 18.38
N LEU A 703 5.54 14.95 19.06
CA LEU A 703 5.43 14.56 20.45
C LEU A 703 4.52 13.33 20.54
N GLU A 704 4.91 12.36 21.35
CA GLU A 704 4.12 11.16 21.64
C GLU A 704 4.14 10.89 23.14
N TYR A 705 2.97 10.69 23.73
CA TYR A 705 2.81 10.28 25.11
C TYR A 705 2.02 8.98 25.16
N ARG A 706 2.62 7.96 25.80
CA ARG A 706 2.03 6.62 25.96
C ARG A 706 1.92 6.32 27.47
N PHE A 707 0.73 5.92 27.91
CA PHE A 707 0.44 5.59 29.31
C PHE A 707 -0.59 4.47 29.43
#